data_92db9555449d0d92dd010d14cd5dd9a8
#
_entry.id   92db9555449d0d92dd010d14cd5dd9a8
#
_cell.length_a   1.000
_cell.length_b   1.000
_cell.length_c   1.000
_cell.angle_alpha   90.00
_cell.angle_beta   90.00
_cell.angle_gamma   90.00
#
_symmetry.space_group_name_H-M   'P 1'
#
loop_
_entity.id
_entity.type
_entity.pdbx_description
1 polymer ?
#
loop_
_entity_poly.entity_id
_entity_poly.type
_entity_poly.pdbx_seq_one_letter_code
_entity_poly.pdbx_strand_id
1 'polypeptide(L)'
;MIRKIGQAFVLDTAHTTYAFSILPGGHPEHLYYGRTIHIEHPDDLEILVEKHVFAPGNVNICEKEHAGFSLEDVRLEMSSYGKGDIREPFVEAILYDGAKTLDFRFEDAVITGKKDALDGLPGSYGSAGEVQQLCVTMVDRQYDLKLLLYYYVYEAADVIGRSAKIVNASSQDVQLTRLMSLQLDFDDSDYIFTTFRGAWAREMHRCDQTLTGGRIVNDSFTGTTSSRANSFVMLSRPKTGEDQGDCYGFHLIYSGNHCETAEVSSFGKLRLLTGINPREFSWKLEPGAQFQAPEAFMTYAPDGWGGMSRRMHAFIREHIVRGYWKNRPRPVLLNSWEACYFDISESRLLKLAKAGKDAGIELFVVDDGWFGRRNDDTSSLGDWVPNTKKLPGGLSRLAKKITDLGLAFGIWVEPEMVSVDSDLYRKRPDWTIEIPGKPHAEGRNQRILDLGRREVQEYIIASMTKVFSSAPVSYVKWDMNRTFSDYYSQSLPAAQQGEVAHRYVLGLYRCMEELTRRFPEILFEGCAAGGNRFDPGILCYFPQIWGSDDTDACCRADIQTNYSYGYPLSTVSAHVSACPNHQTLRRTPLTTRFAVAAFAVLGYECNFCDCTREELEEIRAQIALYRKWRSVLQQGIFYRGRTFADGNLTEWTCVSEDQTQAVGMLMQKLAEPNTQFHAYYPKGLAKEKRYHFTNRALTYSILEFGDLVNTVAPVHIRPDSVTHHLLAKFVKMDGETEDFCAYGDALMYGGVHLHPAFGGTGYDENVRYFPDFASRLYLMDCNL
;
A
#
# COMPACT_ATOMS: atom_id res chain seq x y z
N MET A 1 -21.74 -15.30 -5.85
CA MET A 1 -22.82 -15.26 -6.90
C MET A 1 -23.89 -14.25 -6.53
N ILE A 2 -24.46 -13.50 -7.47
CA ILE A 2 -25.48 -12.49 -7.21
C ILE A 2 -26.86 -13.06 -7.51
N ARG A 3 -27.80 -12.97 -6.56
CA ARG A 3 -29.18 -13.46 -6.69
C ARG A 3 -30.16 -12.37 -6.26
N LYS A 4 -31.33 -12.32 -6.93
CA LYS A 4 -32.45 -11.48 -6.51
C LYS A 4 -33.55 -12.38 -5.92
N ILE A 5 -33.99 -12.12 -4.70
CA ILE A 5 -35.00 -12.87 -3.98
C ILE A 5 -36.07 -11.85 -3.52
N GLY A 6 -37.19 -11.82 -4.21
CA GLY A 6 -38.23 -10.80 -3.96
C GLY A 6 -37.72 -9.39 -4.23
N GLN A 7 -37.70 -8.55 -3.20
CA GLN A 7 -37.16 -7.17 -3.22
C GLN A 7 -35.71 -7.10 -2.71
N ALA A 8 -35.09 -8.23 -2.36
CA ALA A 8 -33.73 -8.27 -1.83
C ALA A 8 -32.73 -8.75 -2.86
N PHE A 9 -31.46 -8.38 -2.63
CA PHE A 9 -30.29 -8.83 -3.35
C PHE A 9 -29.34 -9.54 -2.39
N VAL A 10 -28.90 -10.73 -2.79
CA VAL A 10 -27.97 -11.57 -2.03
C VAL A 10 -26.72 -11.77 -2.87
N LEU A 11 -25.58 -11.39 -2.32
CA LEU A 11 -24.28 -11.42 -2.95
C LEU A 11 -23.39 -12.38 -2.16
N ASP A 12 -23.23 -13.60 -2.68
CA ASP A 12 -22.43 -14.64 -2.03
C ASP A 12 -21.03 -14.70 -2.64
N THR A 13 -20.03 -14.79 -1.78
CA THR A 13 -18.67 -15.22 -2.13
C THR A 13 -18.45 -16.67 -1.64
N ALA A 14 -17.23 -17.18 -1.71
CA ALA A 14 -16.93 -18.54 -1.25
C ALA A 14 -17.23 -18.73 0.26
N HIS A 15 -16.97 -17.69 1.08
CA HIS A 15 -17.09 -17.80 2.54
C HIS A 15 -17.85 -16.64 3.18
N THR A 16 -18.45 -15.75 2.38
CA THR A 16 -19.21 -14.61 2.90
C THR A 16 -20.54 -14.42 2.20
N THR A 17 -21.53 -13.88 2.90
CA THR A 17 -22.81 -13.42 2.34
C THR A 17 -22.97 -11.93 2.64
N TYR A 18 -23.40 -11.18 1.64
CA TYR A 18 -23.83 -9.79 1.73
C TYR A 18 -25.27 -9.69 1.25
N ALA A 19 -26.15 -9.04 2.00
CA ALA A 19 -27.56 -8.94 1.64
C ALA A 19 -28.13 -7.57 1.96
N PHE A 20 -29.00 -7.07 1.07
CA PHE A 20 -29.79 -5.87 1.28
C PHE A 20 -31.15 -6.01 0.62
N SER A 21 -32.14 -5.24 1.07
CA SER A 21 -33.49 -5.22 0.51
C SER A 21 -33.97 -3.80 0.20
N ILE A 22 -35.02 -3.70 -0.63
CA ILE A 22 -35.64 -2.42 -0.91
C ILE A 22 -36.85 -2.26 0.02
N LEU A 23 -36.81 -1.23 0.88
CA LEU A 23 -37.93 -0.84 1.74
C LEU A 23 -39.17 -0.45 0.92
N PRO A 24 -40.36 -0.51 1.51
CA PRO A 24 -41.59 -0.07 0.84
C PRO A 24 -41.49 1.37 0.28
N GLY A 25 -40.79 2.25 0.95
CA GLY A 25 -40.52 3.63 0.48
C GLY A 25 -39.49 3.73 -0.63
N GLY A 26 -38.91 2.63 -1.09
CA GLY A 26 -37.91 2.60 -2.18
C GLY A 26 -36.48 2.86 -1.76
N HIS A 27 -36.16 2.98 -0.47
CA HIS A 27 -34.76 3.12 0.01
C HIS A 27 -34.14 1.74 0.22
N PRO A 28 -32.85 1.54 -0.10
CA PRO A 28 -32.15 0.27 0.10
C PRO A 28 -31.70 0.12 1.55
N GLU A 29 -32.21 -0.90 2.25
CA GLU A 29 -31.83 -1.29 3.62
C GLU A 29 -30.73 -2.35 3.58
N HIS A 30 -29.63 -2.12 4.30
CA HIS A 30 -28.60 -3.13 4.52
C HIS A 30 -29.08 -4.19 5.52
N LEU A 31 -28.98 -5.47 5.17
CA LEU A 31 -29.45 -6.56 6.02
C LEU A 31 -28.32 -7.31 6.71
N TYR A 32 -27.26 -7.66 5.97
CA TYR A 32 -26.21 -8.51 6.49
C TYR A 32 -24.90 -8.41 5.69
N TYR A 33 -23.77 -8.43 6.35
CA TYR A 33 -22.47 -8.74 5.78
C TYR A 33 -21.63 -9.52 6.80
N GLY A 34 -21.22 -10.74 6.47
CA GLY A 34 -20.47 -11.60 7.37
C GLY A 34 -20.23 -12.99 6.80
N ARG A 35 -20.14 -13.99 7.70
CA ARG A 35 -20.02 -15.41 7.31
C ARG A 35 -21.12 -15.82 6.36
N THR A 36 -20.85 -16.80 5.51
CA THR A 36 -21.87 -17.38 4.63
C THR A 36 -23.06 -17.87 5.44
N ILE A 37 -24.25 -17.44 5.04
CA ILE A 37 -25.54 -17.92 5.53
C ILE A 37 -26.39 -18.40 4.35
N HIS A 38 -27.21 -19.42 4.58
CA HIS A 38 -28.10 -19.93 3.54
C HIS A 38 -29.34 -19.05 3.42
N ILE A 39 -29.59 -18.48 2.26
CA ILE A 39 -30.77 -17.68 1.91
C ILE A 39 -31.31 -18.24 0.59
N GLU A 40 -32.43 -18.96 0.66
CA GLU A 40 -33.08 -19.58 -0.51
C GLU A 40 -34.53 -19.06 -0.71
N HIS A 41 -35.19 -18.65 0.37
CA HIS A 41 -36.53 -18.16 0.38
C HIS A 41 -36.63 -16.73 0.91
N PRO A 42 -37.71 -15.98 0.55
CA PRO A 42 -37.97 -14.66 1.15
C PRO A 42 -38.06 -14.69 2.68
N ASP A 43 -38.57 -15.77 3.27
CA ASP A 43 -38.71 -15.94 4.71
C ASP A 43 -37.37 -15.96 5.43
N ASP A 44 -36.31 -16.44 4.78
CA ASP A 44 -34.93 -16.45 5.33
C ASP A 44 -34.40 -15.01 5.50
N LEU A 45 -34.85 -14.08 4.68
CA LEU A 45 -34.52 -12.66 4.76
C LEU A 45 -35.38 -11.91 5.78
N GLU A 46 -36.60 -12.36 6.02
CA GLU A 46 -37.53 -11.68 6.94
C GLU A 46 -37.00 -11.59 8.37
N ILE A 47 -36.19 -12.56 8.80
CA ILE A 47 -35.55 -12.53 10.12
C ILE A 47 -34.45 -11.46 10.24
N LEU A 48 -33.89 -11.00 9.11
CA LEU A 48 -32.84 -10.01 9.05
C LEU A 48 -33.39 -8.58 8.90
N VAL A 49 -34.63 -8.42 8.46
CA VAL A 49 -35.30 -7.13 8.31
C VAL A 49 -35.65 -6.57 9.67
N GLU A 50 -35.36 -5.29 9.92
CA GLU A 50 -35.81 -4.63 11.14
C GLU A 50 -37.31 -4.46 11.18
N LYS A 51 -37.95 -4.71 12.34
CA LYS A 51 -39.38 -4.65 12.51
C LYS A 51 -39.80 -3.27 13.03
N HIS A 52 -40.18 -2.38 12.13
CA HIS A 52 -40.65 -1.04 12.45
C HIS A 52 -42.17 -0.97 12.52
N VAL A 53 -42.74 -0.88 13.70
CA VAL A 53 -44.20 -0.65 13.93
C VAL A 53 -44.53 0.84 13.90
N PHE A 54 -43.63 1.65 14.51
CA PHE A 54 -43.71 3.11 14.49
C PHE A 54 -42.29 3.64 14.67
N ALA A 55 -42.00 4.85 14.14
CA ALA A 55 -40.73 5.49 14.30
C ALA A 55 -40.45 5.83 15.78
N PRO A 56 -39.17 5.83 16.22
CA PRO A 56 -38.83 6.30 17.55
C PRO A 56 -39.31 7.73 17.83
N GLY A 57 -39.55 8.06 19.08
CA GLY A 57 -40.02 9.40 19.45
C GLY A 57 -38.97 10.50 19.08
N ASN A 58 -39.46 11.65 18.62
CA ASN A 58 -38.65 12.81 18.24
C ASN A 58 -37.71 12.60 17.05
N VAL A 59 -38.07 11.71 16.13
CA VAL A 59 -37.39 11.54 14.82
C VAL A 59 -38.35 11.91 13.69
N ASN A 60 -37.81 12.20 12.51
CA ASN A 60 -38.63 12.45 11.33
C ASN A 60 -38.94 11.14 10.63
N ILE A 61 -40.21 10.92 10.32
CA ILE A 61 -40.61 9.85 9.38
C ILE A 61 -40.31 10.30 7.95
N CYS A 62 -39.91 9.36 7.10
CA CYS A 62 -39.56 9.69 5.72
C CYS A 62 -40.77 10.21 4.93
N GLU A 63 -41.92 9.60 5.13
CA GLU A 63 -43.20 9.98 4.50
C GLU A 63 -44.38 9.42 5.28
N LYS A 64 -45.60 9.99 5.09
CA LYS A 64 -46.81 9.60 5.82
C LYS A 64 -47.22 8.16 5.56
N GLU A 65 -47.04 7.69 4.33
CA GLU A 65 -47.45 6.36 3.87
C GLU A 65 -46.65 5.25 4.56
N HIS A 66 -45.47 5.60 5.05
CA HIS A 66 -44.54 4.67 5.72
C HIS A 66 -44.09 5.21 7.09
N ALA A 67 -45.05 5.53 7.94
CA ALA A 67 -44.86 6.17 9.25
C ALA A 67 -44.02 5.34 10.25
N GLY A 68 -43.79 4.06 9.98
CA GLY A 68 -42.91 3.20 10.78
C GLY A 68 -41.41 3.44 10.55
N PHE A 69 -41.03 4.08 9.45
CA PHE A 69 -39.63 4.21 9.07
C PHE A 69 -39.10 5.63 9.30
N SER A 70 -37.96 5.70 10.02
CA SER A 70 -37.10 6.86 10.07
C SER A 70 -35.77 6.49 9.42
N LEU A 71 -35.29 7.28 8.45
CA LEU A 71 -34.01 7.01 7.80
C LEU A 71 -32.85 7.17 8.77
N GLU A 72 -33.00 7.90 9.87
CA GLU A 72 -31.99 8.04 10.93
C GLU A 72 -31.73 6.71 11.66
N ASP A 73 -32.72 5.85 11.78
CA ASP A 73 -32.67 4.58 12.53
C ASP A 73 -32.40 3.36 11.63
N VAL A 74 -32.77 3.41 10.36
CA VAL A 74 -32.55 2.30 9.41
C VAL A 74 -31.10 2.19 8.99
N ARG A 75 -30.57 0.96 8.85
CA ARG A 75 -29.31 0.68 8.18
C ARG A 75 -29.49 0.87 6.67
N LEU A 76 -28.69 1.70 6.04
CA LEU A 76 -28.83 2.05 4.64
C LEU A 76 -27.62 1.60 3.80
N GLU A 77 -27.88 1.17 2.54
CA GLU A 77 -26.84 0.93 1.54
C GLU A 77 -26.28 2.21 0.96
N MET A 78 -27.07 3.27 0.95
CA MET A 78 -26.69 4.62 0.60
C MET A 78 -27.61 5.62 1.30
N SER A 79 -27.07 6.77 1.63
CA SER A 79 -27.80 7.85 2.30
C SER A 79 -27.60 9.17 1.56
N SER A 80 -28.60 10.03 1.61
CA SER A 80 -28.53 11.38 1.07
C SER A 80 -28.78 12.42 2.16
N TYR A 81 -28.32 13.62 1.95
CA TYR A 81 -28.65 14.73 2.85
C TYR A 81 -30.13 15.07 2.79
N GLY A 82 -30.73 15.23 3.95
CA GLY A 82 -32.15 15.55 4.11
C GLY A 82 -33.00 14.32 4.43
N LYS A 83 -34.31 14.44 4.37
CA LYS A 83 -35.31 13.37 4.62
C LYS A 83 -35.25 12.73 6.02
N GLY A 84 -34.55 13.40 6.97
CA GLY A 84 -34.49 12.97 8.36
C GLY A 84 -33.27 12.11 8.74
N ASP A 85 -32.47 11.63 7.81
CA ASP A 85 -31.18 11.03 8.16
C ASP A 85 -30.18 12.15 8.52
N ILE A 86 -29.74 12.19 9.77
CA ILE A 86 -28.81 13.21 10.30
C ILE A 86 -27.36 12.71 10.37
N ARG A 87 -27.12 11.44 9.99
CA ARG A 87 -25.78 10.87 9.91
C ARG A 87 -25.06 11.38 8.66
N GLU A 88 -23.73 11.17 8.60
CA GLU A 88 -22.95 11.53 7.39
C GLU A 88 -23.54 10.90 6.14
N PRO A 89 -23.85 11.72 5.11
CA PRO A 89 -24.46 11.23 3.89
C PRO A 89 -23.44 10.63 2.92
N PHE A 90 -23.89 9.68 2.12
CA PHE A 90 -23.14 9.11 1.00
C PHE A 90 -23.08 10.08 -0.19
N VAL A 91 -24.16 10.83 -0.45
CA VAL A 91 -24.25 11.80 -1.55
C VAL A 91 -24.82 13.13 -1.08
N GLU A 92 -24.20 14.23 -1.54
CA GLU A 92 -24.67 15.60 -1.32
C GLU A 92 -24.50 16.43 -2.61
N ALA A 93 -25.49 17.25 -2.88
CA ALA A 93 -25.44 18.20 -3.99
C ALA A 93 -26.19 19.51 -3.64
N ILE A 94 -25.81 20.59 -4.32
CA ILE A 94 -26.57 21.84 -4.36
C ILE A 94 -27.30 21.87 -5.70
N LEU A 95 -28.61 21.86 -5.63
CA LEU A 95 -29.50 21.80 -6.77
C LEU A 95 -29.65 23.20 -7.39
N TYR A 96 -30.18 23.28 -8.59
CA TYR A 96 -30.30 24.54 -9.37
C TYR A 96 -31.14 25.63 -8.69
N ASP A 97 -32.04 25.24 -7.77
CA ASP A 97 -32.86 26.17 -6.97
C ASP A 97 -32.26 26.48 -5.59
N GLY A 98 -31.06 25.96 -5.29
CA GLY A 98 -30.36 26.11 -4.02
C GLY A 98 -30.75 25.07 -2.95
N ALA A 99 -31.71 24.19 -3.24
CA ALA A 99 -32.04 23.08 -2.34
C ALA A 99 -30.89 22.09 -2.22
N LYS A 100 -30.85 21.36 -1.11
CA LYS A 100 -29.82 20.32 -0.84
C LYS A 100 -30.43 18.97 -0.49
N THR A 101 -31.73 18.93 -0.27
CA THR A 101 -32.45 17.68 0.06
C THR A 101 -32.57 16.82 -1.17
N LEU A 102 -32.04 15.60 -1.09
CA LEU A 102 -32.12 14.57 -2.12
C LEU A 102 -32.98 13.40 -1.62
N ASP A 103 -33.76 12.78 -2.51
CA ASP A 103 -34.61 11.64 -2.20
C ASP A 103 -34.49 10.57 -3.29
N PHE A 104 -33.37 9.86 -3.28
CA PHE A 104 -33.13 8.78 -4.23
C PHE A 104 -33.92 7.52 -3.86
N ARG A 105 -34.73 7.04 -4.78
CA ARG A 105 -35.56 5.85 -4.62
C ARG A 105 -35.24 4.82 -5.70
N PHE A 106 -35.35 3.56 -5.34
CA PHE A 106 -35.10 2.44 -6.25
C PHE A 106 -35.97 2.53 -7.51
N GLU A 107 -35.38 2.35 -8.66
CA GLU A 107 -36.08 2.27 -9.94
C GLU A 107 -35.87 0.90 -10.59
N ASP A 108 -34.66 0.42 -10.72
CA ASP A 108 -34.34 -0.85 -11.37
C ASP A 108 -32.99 -1.42 -10.90
N ALA A 109 -32.73 -2.68 -11.22
CA ALA A 109 -31.44 -3.33 -10.97
C ALA A 109 -31.10 -4.34 -12.06
N VAL A 110 -29.82 -4.31 -12.50
CA VAL A 110 -29.30 -5.17 -13.57
C VAL A 110 -28.11 -5.98 -13.06
N ILE A 111 -28.16 -7.30 -13.26
CA ILE A 111 -27.04 -8.22 -12.94
C ILE A 111 -26.37 -8.62 -14.25
N THR A 112 -25.04 -8.50 -14.29
CA THR A 112 -24.22 -8.91 -15.45
C THR A 112 -23.07 -9.81 -15.00
N GLY A 113 -22.64 -10.71 -15.89
CA GLY A 113 -21.47 -11.57 -15.69
C GLY A 113 -20.14 -10.89 -16.04
N LYS A 114 -20.13 -9.57 -16.21
CA LYS A 114 -18.97 -8.78 -16.60
C LYS A 114 -18.98 -7.45 -15.86
N LYS A 115 -17.82 -7.05 -15.36
CA LYS A 115 -17.61 -5.72 -14.78
C LYS A 115 -17.35 -4.69 -15.86
N ASP A 116 -18.04 -3.55 -15.76
CA ASP A 116 -17.79 -2.39 -16.60
C ASP A 116 -16.54 -1.61 -16.15
N ALA A 117 -15.86 -0.99 -17.11
CA ALA A 117 -14.76 -0.08 -16.78
C ALA A 117 -15.30 1.21 -16.15
N LEU A 118 -14.51 1.81 -15.27
CA LEU A 118 -14.83 3.11 -14.68
C LEU A 118 -14.34 4.24 -15.60
N ASP A 119 -15.12 5.32 -15.68
CA ASP A 119 -14.80 6.45 -16.55
C ASP A 119 -13.58 7.23 -16.04
N GLY A 120 -12.43 7.09 -16.71
CA GLY A 120 -11.19 7.81 -16.39
C GLY A 120 -10.48 7.38 -15.10
N LEU A 121 -10.99 6.37 -14.40
CA LEU A 121 -10.46 5.87 -13.14
C LEU A 121 -9.97 4.42 -13.30
N PRO A 122 -8.91 4.02 -12.58
CA PRO A 122 -8.55 2.62 -12.46
C PRO A 122 -9.57 1.88 -11.58
N GLY A 123 -9.64 0.58 -11.76
CA GLY A 123 -10.50 -0.28 -10.95
C GLY A 123 -9.97 -1.70 -10.92
N SER A 124 -10.55 -2.54 -10.09
CA SER A 124 -10.30 -3.98 -10.12
C SER A 124 -10.74 -4.57 -11.46
N TYR A 125 -10.15 -5.70 -11.83
CA TYR A 125 -10.49 -6.40 -13.07
C TYR A 125 -10.63 -7.90 -12.82
N GLY A 126 -11.39 -8.56 -13.67
CA GLY A 126 -11.55 -10.01 -13.69
C GLY A 126 -11.96 -10.48 -15.09
N SER A 127 -11.60 -11.71 -15.41
CA SER A 127 -12.09 -12.37 -16.63
C SER A 127 -13.56 -12.77 -16.49
N ALA A 128 -14.17 -13.23 -17.59
CA ALA A 128 -15.53 -13.74 -17.56
C ALA A 128 -15.64 -14.94 -16.60
N GLY A 129 -16.55 -14.84 -15.65
CA GLY A 129 -16.76 -15.85 -14.60
C GLY A 129 -16.02 -15.60 -13.29
N GLU A 130 -15.03 -14.70 -13.27
CA GLU A 130 -14.34 -14.32 -12.02
C GLU A 130 -15.06 -13.20 -11.25
N VAL A 131 -15.84 -12.38 -11.95
CA VAL A 131 -16.58 -11.26 -11.36
C VAL A 131 -17.99 -11.17 -11.90
N GLN A 132 -18.95 -10.92 -11.01
CA GLN A 132 -20.32 -10.51 -11.36
C GLN A 132 -20.54 -9.08 -10.92
N GLN A 133 -21.33 -8.33 -11.68
CA GLN A 133 -21.73 -6.96 -11.38
C GLN A 133 -23.23 -6.86 -11.15
N LEU A 134 -23.61 -6.18 -10.08
CA LEU A 134 -24.97 -5.65 -9.87
C LEU A 134 -24.90 -4.14 -10.01
N CYS A 135 -25.77 -3.58 -10.84
CA CYS A 135 -26.01 -2.14 -10.93
C CYS A 135 -27.42 -1.85 -10.43
N VAL A 136 -27.55 -1.08 -9.36
CA VAL A 136 -28.84 -0.63 -8.82
C VAL A 136 -29.04 0.82 -9.22
N THR A 137 -30.14 1.10 -9.92
CA THR A 137 -30.53 2.45 -10.33
C THR A 137 -31.47 3.07 -9.29
N MET A 138 -31.04 4.20 -8.73
CA MET A 138 -31.81 5.04 -7.82
C MET A 138 -32.14 6.36 -8.52
N VAL A 139 -33.32 6.93 -8.31
CA VAL A 139 -33.79 8.15 -9.00
C VAL A 139 -34.36 9.14 -8.01
N ASP A 140 -33.90 10.38 -8.06
CA ASP A 140 -34.61 11.54 -7.52
C ASP A 140 -35.45 12.14 -8.65
N ARG A 141 -36.78 11.85 -8.61
CA ARG A 141 -37.70 12.26 -9.69
C ARG A 141 -37.99 13.75 -9.71
N GLN A 142 -37.82 14.44 -8.59
CA GLN A 142 -38.07 15.89 -8.49
C GLN A 142 -37.03 16.68 -9.28
N TYR A 143 -35.79 16.20 -9.28
CA TYR A 143 -34.66 16.88 -9.87
C TYR A 143 -34.04 16.16 -11.08
N ASP A 144 -34.67 15.08 -11.54
CA ASP A 144 -34.22 14.24 -12.66
C ASP A 144 -32.72 13.82 -12.49
N LEU A 145 -32.35 13.41 -11.27
CA LEU A 145 -31.03 12.88 -10.99
C LEU A 145 -31.10 11.35 -10.90
N LYS A 146 -30.10 10.67 -11.49
CA LYS A 146 -29.92 9.22 -11.36
C LYS A 146 -28.65 8.93 -10.59
N LEU A 147 -28.73 8.01 -9.63
CA LEU A 147 -27.61 7.47 -8.89
C LEU A 147 -27.53 5.97 -9.17
N LEU A 148 -26.40 5.54 -9.73
CA LEU A 148 -26.10 4.14 -10.03
C LEU A 148 -25.17 3.61 -8.95
N LEU A 149 -25.59 2.58 -8.22
CA LEU A 149 -24.77 1.90 -7.21
C LEU A 149 -24.26 0.59 -7.81
N TYR A 150 -22.95 0.42 -7.84
CA TYR A 150 -22.31 -0.77 -8.38
C TYR A 150 -21.78 -1.67 -7.28
N TYR A 151 -21.98 -2.96 -7.45
CA TYR A 151 -21.45 -4.04 -6.61
C TYR A 151 -20.71 -5.02 -7.53
N TYR A 152 -19.44 -5.28 -7.24
CA TYR A 152 -18.60 -6.22 -7.98
C TYR A 152 -18.24 -7.39 -7.07
N VAL A 153 -18.76 -8.57 -7.36
CA VAL A 153 -18.60 -9.76 -6.52
C VAL A 153 -17.52 -10.66 -7.11
N TYR A 154 -16.42 -10.78 -6.41
CA TYR A 154 -15.30 -11.69 -6.70
C TYR A 154 -15.46 -12.93 -5.80
N GLU A 155 -16.19 -13.94 -6.30
CA GLU A 155 -16.60 -15.07 -5.50
C GLU A 155 -15.43 -15.82 -4.85
N ALA A 156 -14.44 -16.22 -5.66
CA ALA A 156 -13.28 -16.99 -5.18
C ALA A 156 -12.31 -16.19 -4.28
N ALA A 157 -12.34 -14.85 -4.34
CA ALA A 157 -11.46 -13.99 -3.58
C ALA A 157 -12.05 -13.52 -2.24
N ASP A 158 -13.32 -13.81 -1.95
CA ASP A 158 -14.07 -13.28 -0.79
C ASP A 158 -14.04 -11.74 -0.73
N VAL A 159 -14.18 -11.07 -1.88
CA VAL A 159 -14.11 -9.61 -1.98
C VAL A 159 -15.34 -9.06 -2.71
N ILE A 160 -15.85 -7.96 -2.20
CA ILE A 160 -16.91 -7.16 -2.84
C ILE A 160 -16.36 -5.76 -3.14
N GLY A 161 -16.35 -5.39 -4.42
CA GLY A 161 -16.05 -4.03 -4.87
C GLY A 161 -17.34 -3.18 -4.87
N ARG A 162 -17.20 -1.89 -4.61
CA ARG A 162 -18.27 -0.89 -4.60
C ARG A 162 -17.86 0.36 -5.35
N SER A 163 -18.78 0.94 -6.09
CA SER A 163 -18.61 2.25 -6.72
C SER A 163 -19.97 2.91 -6.92
N ALA A 164 -19.97 4.19 -7.25
CA ALA A 164 -21.21 4.90 -7.57
C ALA A 164 -21.00 5.86 -8.75
N LYS A 165 -22.08 6.11 -9.48
CA LYS A 165 -22.10 7.10 -10.56
C LYS A 165 -23.37 7.95 -10.43
N ILE A 166 -23.23 9.28 -10.47
CA ILE A 166 -24.38 10.19 -10.53
C ILE A 166 -24.48 10.76 -11.94
N VAL A 167 -25.71 10.84 -12.45
CA VAL A 167 -26.04 11.40 -13.77
C VAL A 167 -27.05 12.52 -13.58
N ASN A 168 -26.76 13.68 -14.11
CA ASN A 168 -27.70 14.79 -14.19
C ASN A 168 -28.53 14.67 -15.47
N ALA A 169 -29.72 14.13 -15.36
CA ALA A 169 -30.67 14.00 -16.47
C ALA A 169 -31.56 15.26 -16.62
N SER A 170 -31.41 16.25 -15.73
CA SER A 170 -32.17 17.49 -15.79
C SER A 170 -31.65 18.46 -16.88
N SER A 171 -32.38 19.54 -17.09
CA SER A 171 -31.98 20.63 -18.00
C SER A 171 -31.17 21.75 -17.32
N GLN A 172 -30.78 21.57 -16.05
CA GLN A 172 -30.13 22.58 -15.22
C GLN A 172 -28.81 22.06 -14.66
N ASP A 173 -27.87 22.98 -14.33
CA ASP A 173 -26.63 22.64 -13.65
C ASP A 173 -26.88 22.19 -12.20
N VAL A 174 -26.13 21.19 -11.75
CA VAL A 174 -26.11 20.71 -10.37
C VAL A 174 -24.69 20.74 -9.86
N GLN A 175 -24.46 21.19 -8.62
CA GLN A 175 -23.16 21.21 -7.99
C GLN A 175 -23.07 20.01 -7.02
N LEU A 176 -22.38 18.94 -7.43
CA LEU A 176 -22.10 17.80 -6.57
C LEU A 176 -21.03 18.22 -5.55
N THR A 177 -21.29 17.99 -4.27
CA THR A 177 -20.36 18.31 -3.17
C THR A 177 -19.84 17.07 -2.45
N ARG A 178 -20.49 15.92 -2.64
CA ARG A 178 -20.07 14.62 -2.11
C ARG A 178 -20.62 13.49 -2.94
N LEU A 179 -19.78 12.50 -3.25
CA LEU A 179 -20.19 11.17 -3.68
C LEU A 179 -19.17 10.16 -3.17
N MET A 180 -19.59 9.35 -2.18
CA MET A 180 -18.75 8.29 -1.64
C MET A 180 -18.73 7.08 -2.56
N SER A 181 -17.78 6.21 -2.37
CA SER A 181 -17.64 4.95 -3.11
C SER A 181 -18.37 3.79 -2.44
N LEU A 182 -18.35 3.78 -1.10
CA LEU A 182 -18.92 2.73 -0.27
C LEU A 182 -19.57 3.33 0.98
N GLN A 183 -20.71 2.79 1.36
CA GLN A 183 -21.34 2.90 2.67
C GLN A 183 -21.64 1.49 3.18
N LEU A 184 -21.41 1.28 4.48
CA LEU A 184 -21.79 0.06 5.18
C LEU A 184 -22.26 0.43 6.59
N ASP A 185 -23.53 0.13 6.88
CA ASP A 185 -24.14 0.35 8.19
C ASP A 185 -24.19 -0.98 8.98
N PHE A 186 -23.86 -0.94 10.28
CA PHE A 186 -23.84 -2.10 11.18
C PHE A 186 -24.88 -1.93 12.29
N ASP A 187 -25.38 -3.04 12.84
CA ASP A 187 -26.36 -3.07 13.91
C ASP A 187 -25.89 -2.47 15.23
N ASP A 188 -24.59 -2.57 15.49
CA ASP A 188 -23.97 -2.13 16.72
C ASP A 188 -22.64 -1.41 16.46
N SER A 189 -22.06 -0.86 17.50
CA SER A 189 -20.80 -0.12 17.45
C SER A 189 -19.66 -0.79 18.24
N ASP A 190 -19.82 -2.05 18.66
CA ASP A 190 -18.78 -2.77 19.40
C ASP A 190 -17.62 -3.21 18.48
N TYR A 191 -16.92 -2.20 17.95
CA TYR A 191 -15.81 -2.37 17.04
C TYR A 191 -14.61 -1.49 17.43
N ILE A 192 -13.45 -1.95 17.03
CA ILE A 192 -12.21 -1.17 16.95
C ILE A 192 -12.05 -0.68 15.51
N PHE A 193 -11.95 0.63 15.32
CA PHE A 193 -11.61 1.23 14.05
C PHE A 193 -10.09 1.43 13.99
N THR A 194 -9.45 0.69 13.10
CA THR A 194 -8.00 0.74 12.89
C THR A 194 -7.66 1.55 11.66
N THR A 195 -6.80 2.56 11.84
CA THR A 195 -6.25 3.41 10.78
C THR A 195 -4.74 3.31 10.76
N PHE A 196 -4.12 3.68 9.64
CA PHE A 196 -2.67 3.66 9.46
C PHE A 196 -2.18 5.09 9.21
N ARG A 197 -1.52 5.66 10.20
CA ARG A 197 -1.09 7.06 10.23
C ARG A 197 0.42 7.16 10.22
N GLY A 198 0.95 8.36 10.06
CA GLY A 198 2.39 8.56 10.09
C GLY A 198 2.82 9.94 9.62
N ALA A 199 4.00 9.96 9.02
CA ALA A 199 4.64 11.13 8.40
C ALA A 199 5.66 10.63 7.38
N TRP A 200 6.36 11.55 6.69
CA TRP A 200 7.54 11.22 5.92
C TRP A 200 8.55 10.41 6.76
N ALA A 201 9.08 9.33 6.18
CA ALA A 201 10.02 8.39 6.82
C ALA A 201 9.49 7.72 8.11
N ARG A 202 8.17 7.70 8.31
CA ARG A 202 7.49 7.06 9.44
C ARG A 202 6.06 6.69 9.04
N GLU A 203 5.93 5.94 7.97
CA GLU A 203 4.66 5.54 7.38
C GLU A 203 3.98 4.40 8.14
N MET A 204 2.70 4.22 7.91
CA MET A 204 1.89 3.07 8.32
C MET A 204 1.85 2.78 9.82
N HIS A 205 1.87 3.79 10.67
CA HIS A 205 1.72 3.60 12.11
C HIS A 205 0.29 3.17 12.43
N ARG A 206 0.11 1.94 12.92
CA ARG A 206 -1.20 1.40 13.29
C ARG A 206 -1.77 2.17 14.48
N CYS A 207 -3.03 2.59 14.34
CA CYS A 207 -3.75 3.36 15.34
C CYS A 207 -5.14 2.73 15.54
N ASP A 208 -5.34 2.09 16.69
CA ASP A 208 -6.57 1.41 17.08
C ASP A 208 -7.42 2.34 17.94
N GLN A 209 -8.68 2.54 17.56
CA GLN A 209 -9.61 3.42 18.24
C GLN A 209 -10.93 2.69 18.54
N THR A 210 -11.28 2.58 19.81
CA THR A 210 -12.60 2.08 20.22
C THR A 210 -13.68 3.06 19.79
N LEU A 211 -14.71 2.58 19.13
CA LEU A 211 -15.82 3.39 18.69
C LEU A 211 -16.72 3.73 19.90
N THR A 212 -16.96 5.01 20.05
CA THR A 212 -17.90 5.58 21.01
C THR A 212 -18.85 6.52 20.25
N GLY A 213 -19.78 7.16 20.88
CA GLY A 213 -20.69 8.11 20.21
C GLY A 213 -19.93 9.19 19.43
N GLY A 214 -20.41 9.53 18.24
CA GLY A 214 -19.84 10.53 17.34
C GLY A 214 -19.04 9.95 16.19
N ARG A 215 -18.10 10.72 15.63
CA ARG A 215 -17.36 10.39 14.40
C ARG A 215 -15.88 10.32 14.62
N ILE A 216 -15.26 9.28 14.03
CA ILE A 216 -13.81 9.19 13.81
C ILE A 216 -13.56 9.30 12.30
N VAL A 217 -12.64 10.16 11.92
CA VAL A 217 -12.31 10.43 10.51
C VAL A 217 -10.84 10.10 10.26
N ASN A 218 -10.58 9.31 9.23
CA ASN A 218 -9.28 9.09 8.61
C ASN A 218 -9.31 9.75 7.24
N ASP A 219 -8.51 10.80 7.03
CA ASP A 219 -8.58 11.54 5.77
C ASP A 219 -7.24 12.09 5.32
N SER A 220 -7.11 12.29 4.01
CA SER A 220 -6.05 13.06 3.39
C SER A 220 -6.61 14.27 2.67
N PHE A 221 -5.88 15.37 2.84
CA PHE A 221 -6.12 16.65 2.15
C PHE A 221 -4.79 17.22 1.62
N THR A 222 -3.95 16.35 1.06
CA THR A 222 -2.60 16.70 0.60
C THR A 222 -2.38 16.46 -0.89
N GLY A 223 -3.45 16.19 -1.63
CA GLY A 223 -3.40 15.87 -3.06
C GLY A 223 -3.04 14.41 -3.37
N THR A 224 -2.72 13.64 -2.35
CA THR A 224 -2.35 12.21 -2.44
C THR A 224 -3.05 11.41 -1.33
N THR A 225 -2.93 10.06 -1.38
CA THR A 225 -3.39 9.19 -0.28
C THR A 225 -2.65 9.42 1.03
N SER A 226 -1.46 10.00 1.00
CA SER A 226 -0.72 10.52 2.15
C SER A 226 -0.07 9.49 3.08
N SER A 227 1.17 9.75 3.45
CA SER A 227 1.84 9.06 4.57
C SER A 227 1.27 9.40 5.93
N ARG A 228 0.46 10.47 6.02
CA ARG A 228 -0.18 10.92 7.28
C ARG A 228 -1.41 10.12 7.64
N ALA A 229 -2.13 9.64 6.62
CA ALA A 229 -3.33 8.81 6.74
C ALA A 229 -3.46 7.96 5.48
N ASN A 230 -3.20 6.66 5.56
CA ASN A 230 -3.42 5.75 4.43
C ASN A 230 -4.91 5.48 4.26
N SER A 231 -5.38 5.26 3.03
CA SER A 231 -6.78 4.98 2.72
C SER A 231 -7.22 3.56 3.11
N PHE A 232 -6.29 2.68 3.50
CA PHE A 232 -6.64 1.37 4.05
C PHE A 232 -7.07 1.50 5.50
N VAL A 233 -8.24 0.93 5.83
CA VAL A 233 -8.76 0.89 7.20
C VAL A 233 -9.36 -0.48 7.53
N MET A 234 -9.46 -0.79 8.82
CA MET A 234 -10.08 -2.03 9.32
C MET A 234 -11.13 -1.74 10.38
N LEU A 235 -12.14 -2.60 10.44
CA LEU A 235 -13.04 -2.74 11.58
C LEU A 235 -12.89 -4.14 12.15
N SER A 236 -12.66 -4.28 13.43
CA SER A 236 -12.57 -5.59 14.09
C SER A 236 -13.30 -5.59 15.42
N ARG A 237 -13.80 -6.77 15.83
CA ARG A 237 -14.33 -6.92 17.19
C ARG A 237 -13.21 -6.75 18.23
N PRO A 238 -13.50 -6.27 19.45
CA PRO A 238 -12.46 -5.95 20.46
C PRO A 238 -11.54 -7.11 20.83
N LYS A 239 -11.98 -8.36 20.66
CA LYS A 239 -11.19 -9.58 20.95
C LYS A 239 -10.53 -10.19 19.74
N THR A 240 -10.57 -9.51 18.60
CA THR A 240 -9.91 -9.99 17.38
C THR A 240 -8.41 -9.95 17.54
N GLY A 241 -7.75 -11.02 17.14
CA GLY A 241 -6.30 -11.16 17.07
C GLY A 241 -5.83 -11.48 15.65
N GLU A 242 -4.60 -11.96 15.54
CA GLU A 242 -4.01 -12.32 14.25
C GLU A 242 -4.71 -13.51 13.59
N ASP A 243 -5.11 -14.50 14.37
CA ASP A 243 -5.62 -15.80 13.87
C ASP A 243 -7.06 -16.09 14.31
N GLN A 244 -7.77 -15.13 14.90
CA GLN A 244 -9.14 -15.32 15.39
C GLN A 244 -9.92 -14.01 15.47
N GLY A 245 -11.24 -14.11 15.39
CA GLY A 245 -12.18 -13.01 15.55
C GLY A 245 -12.56 -12.35 14.23
N ASP A 246 -13.66 -11.63 14.27
CA ASP A 246 -14.24 -11.00 13.08
C ASP A 246 -13.50 -9.71 12.71
N CYS A 247 -13.08 -9.62 11.46
CA CYS A 247 -12.37 -8.47 10.92
C CYS A 247 -12.87 -8.12 9.52
N TYR A 248 -13.09 -6.85 9.28
CA TYR A 248 -13.38 -6.27 7.97
C TYR A 248 -12.22 -5.39 7.54
N GLY A 249 -11.81 -5.48 6.27
CA GLY A 249 -10.84 -4.60 5.65
C GLY A 249 -11.46 -3.81 4.51
N PHE A 250 -11.04 -2.55 4.35
CA PHE A 250 -11.55 -1.63 3.33
C PHE A 250 -10.41 -0.91 2.63
N HIS A 251 -10.47 -0.86 1.29
CA HIS A 251 -9.56 -0.13 0.45
C HIS A 251 -10.29 0.80 -0.51
N LEU A 252 -9.65 1.91 -0.89
CA LEU A 252 -10.10 2.78 -1.96
C LEU A 252 -9.07 2.74 -3.11
N ILE A 253 -9.52 2.45 -4.33
CA ILE A 253 -8.68 2.48 -5.55
C ILE A 253 -8.61 3.92 -6.05
N TYR A 254 -7.88 4.76 -5.33
CA TYR A 254 -7.76 6.17 -5.62
C TYR A 254 -6.48 6.75 -5.02
N SER A 255 -5.79 7.61 -5.76
CA SER A 255 -4.47 8.15 -5.39
C SER A 255 -4.50 9.63 -4.98
N GLY A 256 -5.70 10.17 -4.74
CA GLY A 256 -5.94 11.56 -4.34
C GLY A 256 -6.45 11.71 -2.92
N ASN A 257 -7.08 12.85 -2.65
CA ASN A 257 -7.70 13.14 -1.36
C ASN A 257 -8.82 12.15 -1.05
N HIS A 258 -8.74 11.45 0.07
CA HIS A 258 -9.67 10.42 0.49
C HIS A 258 -10.23 10.69 1.88
N CYS A 259 -11.34 10.05 2.21
CA CYS A 259 -11.96 10.14 3.52
C CYS A 259 -12.64 8.80 3.87
N GLU A 260 -12.27 8.24 5.01
CA GLU A 260 -12.95 7.13 5.69
C GLU A 260 -13.54 7.65 6.98
N THR A 261 -14.85 7.46 7.16
CA THR A 261 -15.58 7.93 8.36
C THR A 261 -16.26 6.77 9.04
N ALA A 262 -16.01 6.60 10.33
CA ALA A 262 -16.77 5.70 11.21
C ALA A 262 -17.61 6.56 12.17
N GLU A 263 -18.94 6.49 12.03
CA GLU A 263 -19.89 7.29 12.81
C GLU A 263 -20.81 6.38 13.62
N VAL A 264 -20.86 6.59 14.94
CA VAL A 264 -21.84 5.94 15.82
C VAL A 264 -23.01 6.87 16.06
N SER A 265 -24.19 6.44 15.60
CA SER A 265 -25.42 7.20 15.73
C SER A 265 -25.98 7.22 17.15
N SER A 266 -27.00 8.07 17.39
CA SER A 266 -27.72 8.12 18.66
C SER A 266 -28.45 6.81 19.01
N PHE A 267 -28.66 5.93 18.04
CA PHE A 267 -29.24 4.60 18.21
C PHE A 267 -28.20 3.50 18.40
N GLY A 268 -26.91 3.86 18.52
CA GLY A 268 -25.82 2.90 18.74
C GLY A 268 -25.40 2.13 17.48
N LYS A 269 -25.93 2.44 16.32
CA LYS A 269 -25.56 1.84 15.03
C LYS A 269 -24.32 2.52 14.46
N LEU A 270 -23.47 1.74 13.82
CA LEU A 270 -22.26 2.23 13.16
C LEU A 270 -22.51 2.42 11.67
N ARG A 271 -22.09 3.57 11.12
CA ARG A 271 -21.96 3.82 9.69
C ARG A 271 -20.50 3.96 9.31
N LEU A 272 -20.04 3.19 8.35
CA LEU A 272 -18.75 3.36 7.69
C LEU A 272 -18.95 3.93 6.28
N LEU A 273 -18.22 4.99 5.97
CA LEU A 273 -18.12 5.57 4.62
C LEU A 273 -16.67 5.57 4.15
N THR A 274 -16.44 5.33 2.84
CA THR A 274 -15.15 5.56 2.20
C THR A 274 -15.32 6.12 0.80
N GLY A 275 -14.46 7.08 0.42
CA GLY A 275 -14.51 7.71 -0.89
C GLY A 275 -13.61 8.94 -1.01
N ILE A 276 -13.88 9.76 -2.01
CA ILE A 276 -13.22 11.05 -2.19
C ILE A 276 -13.52 11.96 -0.99
N ASN A 277 -12.50 12.65 -0.48
CA ASN A 277 -12.70 13.62 0.61
C ASN A 277 -13.61 14.75 0.16
N PRO A 278 -14.76 14.98 0.81
CA PRO A 278 -15.68 16.04 0.45
C PRO A 278 -15.17 17.44 0.79
N ARG A 279 -14.12 17.54 1.60
CA ARG A 279 -13.51 18.82 1.95
C ARG A 279 -12.90 19.46 0.70
N GLU A 280 -13.31 20.69 0.38
CA GLU A 280 -12.90 21.45 -0.81
C GLU A 280 -13.18 20.72 -2.14
N PHE A 281 -14.01 19.67 -2.12
CA PHE A 281 -14.50 19.01 -3.32
C PHE A 281 -15.82 19.60 -3.76
N SER A 282 -15.90 19.97 -5.02
CA SER A 282 -17.16 20.24 -5.69
C SER A 282 -17.00 19.95 -7.18
N TRP A 283 -18.03 19.41 -7.80
CA TRP A 283 -18.02 19.04 -9.21
C TRP A 283 -19.28 19.57 -9.90
N LYS A 284 -19.08 20.36 -10.95
CA LYS A 284 -20.19 20.87 -11.75
C LYS A 284 -20.70 19.79 -12.68
N LEU A 285 -21.95 19.39 -12.48
CA LEU A 285 -22.69 18.50 -13.38
C LEU A 285 -23.60 19.32 -14.29
N GLU A 286 -23.17 19.54 -15.52
CA GLU A 286 -23.99 20.15 -16.56
C GLU A 286 -25.12 19.20 -17.00
N PRO A 287 -26.17 19.67 -17.69
CA PRO A 287 -27.20 18.82 -18.25
C PRO A 287 -26.63 17.67 -19.09
N GLY A 288 -27.00 16.42 -18.75
CA GLY A 288 -26.50 15.21 -19.39
C GLY A 288 -25.11 14.74 -18.89
N ALA A 289 -24.45 15.52 -18.03
CA ALA A 289 -23.14 15.13 -17.48
C ALA A 289 -23.25 14.07 -16.39
N GLN A 290 -22.17 13.36 -16.16
CA GLN A 290 -22.05 12.31 -15.13
C GLN A 290 -20.77 12.48 -14.33
N PHE A 291 -20.77 11.97 -13.09
CA PHE A 291 -19.58 11.85 -12.26
C PHE A 291 -19.45 10.42 -11.74
N GLN A 292 -18.27 9.84 -11.90
CA GLN A 292 -17.93 8.50 -11.44
C GLN A 292 -17.09 8.60 -10.16
N ALA A 293 -17.57 8.00 -9.05
CA ALA A 293 -16.75 7.80 -7.87
C ALA A 293 -15.71 6.68 -8.10
N PRO A 294 -14.56 6.73 -7.45
CA PRO A 294 -13.58 5.63 -7.47
C PRO A 294 -14.20 4.32 -6.97
N GLU A 295 -13.54 3.20 -7.28
CA GLU A 295 -13.91 1.92 -6.70
C GLU A 295 -13.31 1.79 -5.29
N ALA A 296 -14.12 1.34 -4.34
CA ALA A 296 -13.69 0.79 -3.07
C ALA A 296 -13.86 -0.73 -3.10
N PHE A 297 -13.07 -1.47 -2.33
CA PHE A 297 -13.30 -2.90 -2.13
C PHE A 297 -13.15 -3.29 -0.67
N MET A 298 -13.90 -4.32 -0.28
CA MET A 298 -13.96 -4.80 1.09
C MET A 298 -13.92 -6.31 1.17
N THR A 299 -13.42 -6.82 2.28
CA THR A 299 -13.51 -8.25 2.65
C THR A 299 -13.85 -8.41 4.11
N TYR A 300 -14.46 -9.54 4.43
CA TYR A 300 -14.71 -10.00 5.81
C TYR A 300 -13.92 -11.28 6.08
N ALA A 301 -13.36 -11.41 7.27
CA ALA A 301 -12.65 -12.58 7.73
C ALA A 301 -13.04 -12.97 9.16
N PRO A 302 -13.46 -14.22 9.41
CA PRO A 302 -13.75 -14.71 10.76
C PRO A 302 -12.50 -15.25 11.49
N ASP A 303 -11.37 -15.29 10.80
CA ASP A 303 -10.07 -15.81 11.21
C ASP A 303 -9.04 -14.70 11.47
N GLY A 304 -9.52 -13.55 11.93
CA GLY A 304 -8.72 -12.45 12.45
C GLY A 304 -8.05 -11.57 11.38
N TRP A 305 -7.13 -10.73 11.86
CA TRP A 305 -6.41 -9.79 10.98
C TRP A 305 -5.58 -10.51 9.92
N GLY A 306 -4.98 -11.65 10.25
CA GLY A 306 -4.21 -12.46 9.31
C GLY A 306 -5.05 -13.01 8.17
N GLY A 307 -6.25 -13.52 8.47
CA GLY A 307 -7.22 -13.99 7.47
C GLY A 307 -7.64 -12.87 6.52
N MET A 308 -8.02 -11.74 7.08
CA MET A 308 -8.39 -10.54 6.30
C MET A 308 -7.22 -10.09 5.40
N SER A 309 -6.00 -10.01 5.95
CA SER A 309 -4.81 -9.59 5.20
C SER A 309 -4.54 -10.52 4.01
N ARG A 310 -4.60 -11.84 4.20
CA ARG A 310 -4.34 -12.81 3.11
C ARG A 310 -5.36 -12.68 1.97
N ARG A 311 -6.66 -12.43 2.28
CA ARG A 311 -7.69 -12.13 1.25
C ARG A 311 -7.35 -10.86 0.49
N MET A 312 -7.00 -9.77 1.21
CA MET A 312 -6.57 -8.51 0.59
C MET A 312 -5.33 -8.68 -0.29
N HIS A 313 -4.31 -9.43 0.18
CA HIS A 313 -3.09 -9.71 -0.59
C HIS A 313 -3.39 -10.48 -1.87
N ALA A 314 -4.19 -11.52 -1.79
CA ALA A 314 -4.59 -12.32 -2.96
C ALA A 314 -5.36 -11.43 -3.96
N PHE A 315 -6.33 -10.65 -3.49
CA PHE A 315 -7.11 -9.77 -4.34
C PHE A 315 -6.25 -8.70 -5.04
N ILE A 316 -5.34 -8.06 -4.31
CA ILE A 316 -4.45 -7.05 -4.89
C ILE A 316 -3.54 -7.67 -5.95
N ARG A 317 -2.96 -8.85 -5.70
CA ARG A 317 -2.12 -9.53 -6.68
C ARG A 317 -2.90 -9.95 -7.91
N GLU A 318 -4.12 -10.49 -7.75
CA GLU A 318 -4.87 -11.09 -8.86
C GLU A 318 -5.74 -10.09 -9.61
N HIS A 319 -6.29 -9.09 -8.95
CA HIS A 319 -7.34 -8.23 -9.50
C HIS A 319 -6.99 -6.73 -9.52
N ILE A 320 -5.85 -6.30 -8.96
CA ILE A 320 -5.38 -4.91 -8.99
C ILE A 320 -4.09 -4.81 -9.81
N VAL A 321 -3.02 -5.49 -9.38
CA VAL A 321 -1.74 -5.51 -10.12
C VAL A 321 -1.91 -6.21 -11.46
N ARG A 322 -1.44 -5.58 -12.52
CA ARG A 322 -1.62 -6.05 -13.91
C ARG A 322 -0.37 -5.87 -14.76
N GLY A 323 -0.45 -6.33 -16.01
CA GLY A 323 0.60 -6.16 -17.01
C GLY A 323 1.74 -7.18 -16.91
N TYR A 324 2.83 -6.88 -17.62
CA TYR A 324 3.98 -7.78 -17.79
C TYR A 324 4.61 -8.27 -16.49
N TRP A 325 4.63 -7.40 -15.46
CA TRP A 325 5.30 -7.68 -14.19
C TRP A 325 4.38 -8.29 -13.11
N LYS A 326 3.11 -8.54 -13.38
CA LYS A 326 2.16 -9.10 -12.39
C LYS A 326 2.72 -10.34 -11.69
N ASN A 327 3.15 -11.35 -12.45
CA ASN A 327 3.61 -12.65 -11.95
C ASN A 327 5.10 -12.92 -12.19
N ARG A 328 5.87 -11.90 -12.58
CA ARG A 328 7.31 -12.04 -12.83
C ARG A 328 8.13 -11.67 -11.62
N PRO A 329 9.19 -12.41 -11.32
CA PRO A 329 10.14 -12.06 -10.26
C PRO A 329 10.80 -10.71 -10.58
N ARG A 330 10.82 -9.79 -9.60
CA ARG A 330 11.50 -8.51 -9.71
C ARG A 330 13.00 -8.72 -9.54
N PRO A 331 13.83 -8.01 -10.32
CA PRO A 331 15.28 -8.10 -10.20
C PRO A 331 15.78 -7.48 -8.90
N VAL A 332 16.93 -7.98 -8.40
CA VAL A 332 17.65 -7.33 -7.31
C VAL A 332 18.35 -6.08 -7.87
N LEU A 333 17.99 -4.91 -7.37
CA LEU A 333 18.53 -3.64 -7.86
C LEU A 333 19.60 -3.04 -6.94
N LEU A 334 20.43 -2.18 -7.54
CA LEU A 334 21.29 -1.23 -6.82
C LEU A 334 20.91 0.18 -7.28
N ASN A 335 20.43 1.00 -6.33
CA ASN A 335 20.08 2.40 -6.56
C ASN A 335 21.28 3.30 -6.20
N SER A 336 21.51 4.35 -6.99
CA SER A 336 22.64 5.26 -6.81
C SER A 336 22.37 6.38 -5.77
N TRP A 337 21.14 6.55 -5.25
CA TRP A 337 20.81 7.71 -4.43
C TRP A 337 21.67 7.82 -3.17
N GLU A 338 21.53 6.96 -2.19
CA GLU A 338 22.33 7.03 -0.96
C GLU A 338 23.83 6.77 -1.19
N ALA A 339 24.21 6.18 -2.34
CA ALA A 339 25.61 5.99 -2.72
C ALA A 339 26.28 7.24 -3.26
N CYS A 340 25.54 8.15 -3.90
CA CYS A 340 26.10 9.28 -4.65
C CYS A 340 25.36 10.60 -4.42
N TYR A 341 24.09 10.57 -4.04
CA TYR A 341 23.19 11.72 -4.08
C TYR A 341 23.30 12.46 -5.43
N PHE A 342 23.40 13.79 -5.44
CA PHE A 342 23.55 14.59 -6.66
C PHE A 342 24.96 14.56 -7.26
N ASP A 343 25.96 14.03 -6.53
CA ASP A 343 27.36 13.95 -7.00
C ASP A 343 27.58 12.73 -7.89
N ILE A 344 26.93 12.73 -9.05
CA ILE A 344 27.03 11.69 -10.06
C ILE A 344 27.92 12.12 -11.23
N SER A 345 28.63 11.14 -11.80
CA SER A 345 29.34 11.24 -13.07
C SER A 345 29.35 9.88 -13.76
N GLU A 346 29.55 9.85 -15.09
CA GLU A 346 29.61 8.58 -15.83
C GLU A 346 30.62 7.60 -15.22
N SER A 347 31.80 8.10 -14.83
CA SER A 347 32.85 7.25 -14.23
C SER A 347 32.45 6.69 -12.86
N ARG A 348 31.86 7.51 -12.00
CA ARG A 348 31.41 7.09 -10.66
C ARG A 348 30.29 6.07 -10.74
N LEU A 349 29.28 6.33 -11.58
CA LEU A 349 28.18 5.40 -11.81
C LEU A 349 28.66 4.06 -12.38
N LEU A 350 29.59 4.07 -13.33
CA LEU A 350 30.13 2.84 -13.90
C LEU A 350 30.98 2.05 -12.89
N LYS A 351 31.74 2.73 -12.02
CA LYS A 351 32.48 2.07 -10.95
C LYS A 351 31.52 1.37 -9.98
N LEU A 352 30.45 2.06 -9.57
CA LEU A 352 29.42 1.52 -8.70
C LEU A 352 28.66 0.36 -9.37
N ALA A 353 28.26 0.50 -10.64
CA ALA A 353 27.59 -0.54 -11.40
C ALA A 353 28.45 -1.81 -11.53
N LYS A 354 29.78 -1.65 -11.76
CA LYS A 354 30.69 -2.78 -11.81
C LYS A 354 30.78 -3.50 -10.46
N ALA A 355 30.93 -2.76 -9.36
CA ALA A 355 30.93 -3.34 -8.02
C ALA A 355 29.61 -4.08 -7.74
N GLY A 356 28.47 -3.51 -8.16
CA GLY A 356 27.16 -4.16 -8.07
C GLY A 356 27.09 -5.45 -8.87
N LYS A 357 27.57 -5.45 -10.12
CA LYS A 357 27.63 -6.65 -10.95
C LYS A 357 28.45 -7.75 -10.31
N ASP A 358 29.62 -7.40 -9.79
CA ASP A 358 30.53 -8.33 -9.11
C ASP A 358 29.89 -8.92 -7.84
N ALA A 359 28.97 -8.22 -7.22
CA ALA A 359 28.19 -8.67 -6.08
C ALA A 359 26.92 -9.49 -6.46
N GLY A 360 26.51 -9.51 -7.73
CA GLY A 360 25.36 -10.28 -8.21
C GLY A 360 24.09 -9.47 -8.42
N ILE A 361 24.14 -8.13 -8.39
CA ILE A 361 23.03 -7.22 -8.75
C ILE A 361 22.59 -7.51 -10.19
N GLU A 362 21.30 -7.37 -10.44
CA GLU A 362 20.65 -7.63 -11.73
C GLU A 362 20.25 -6.33 -12.47
N LEU A 363 19.95 -5.26 -11.71
CA LEU A 363 19.48 -3.97 -12.23
C LEU A 363 20.23 -2.82 -11.55
N PHE A 364 20.74 -1.87 -12.33
CA PHE A 364 21.35 -0.64 -11.82
C PHE A 364 20.47 0.57 -12.13
N VAL A 365 20.13 1.34 -11.09
CA VAL A 365 19.22 2.49 -11.19
C VAL A 365 20.01 3.78 -10.98
N VAL A 366 19.93 4.69 -11.94
CA VAL A 366 20.42 6.07 -11.82
C VAL A 366 19.30 6.92 -11.25
N ASP A 367 19.46 7.36 -9.99
CA ASP A 367 18.50 8.20 -9.28
C ASP A 367 18.63 9.69 -9.67
N ASP A 368 18.10 10.63 -8.89
CA ASP A 368 18.06 12.07 -9.19
C ASP A 368 19.46 12.66 -9.51
N GLY A 369 19.49 13.71 -10.33
CA GLY A 369 20.72 14.45 -10.66
C GLY A 369 21.29 14.24 -12.06
N TRP A 370 20.67 13.43 -12.92
CA TRP A 370 21.19 13.09 -14.26
C TRP A 370 20.85 14.13 -15.35
N PHE A 371 19.90 15.05 -15.13
CA PHE A 371 19.37 15.97 -16.13
C PHE A 371 19.63 17.43 -15.81
N GLY A 372 19.46 18.31 -16.81
CA GLY A 372 19.54 19.77 -16.67
C GLY A 372 20.80 20.26 -15.96
N ARG A 373 20.61 21.17 -15.01
CA ARG A 373 21.66 21.67 -14.09
C ARG A 373 21.48 21.13 -12.66
N ARG A 374 20.86 19.98 -12.54
CA ARG A 374 20.46 19.31 -11.29
C ARG A 374 21.68 18.89 -10.45
N ASN A 375 22.25 19.82 -9.68
CA ASN A 375 23.34 19.56 -8.74
C ASN A 375 22.86 19.52 -7.28
N ASP A 376 21.65 19.93 -7.06
CA ASP A 376 20.86 19.93 -5.84
C ASP A 376 19.37 19.95 -6.22
N ASP A 377 18.48 20.09 -5.26
CA ASP A 377 17.03 20.06 -5.47
C ASP A 377 16.41 21.43 -5.89
N THR A 378 17.23 22.47 -6.14
CA THR A 378 16.74 23.84 -6.38
C THR A 378 16.39 24.12 -7.84
N SER A 379 16.78 23.26 -8.79
CA SER A 379 16.67 23.57 -10.23
C SER A 379 16.28 22.37 -11.09
N SER A 380 15.89 22.66 -12.33
CA SER A 380 15.81 21.78 -13.50
C SER A 380 14.69 20.73 -13.52
N LEU A 381 13.87 20.53 -12.47
CA LEU A 381 12.67 19.71 -12.63
C LEU A 381 11.79 20.32 -13.74
N GLY A 382 11.30 19.45 -14.62
CA GLY A 382 10.60 19.83 -15.85
C GLY A 382 11.47 19.78 -17.10
N ASP A 383 12.79 19.93 -16.99
CA ASP A 383 13.74 19.98 -18.11
C ASP A 383 14.44 18.61 -18.28
N TRP A 384 13.76 17.63 -18.86
CA TRP A 384 14.21 16.22 -18.93
C TRP A 384 15.25 15.99 -20.03
N VAL A 385 16.37 16.76 -19.99
CA VAL A 385 17.50 16.64 -20.91
C VAL A 385 18.75 16.23 -20.15
N PRO A 386 19.47 15.16 -20.58
CA PRO A 386 20.66 14.68 -19.87
C PRO A 386 21.71 15.76 -19.68
N ASN A 387 22.31 15.82 -18.48
CA ASN A 387 23.40 16.72 -18.19
C ASN A 387 24.70 16.21 -18.86
N THR A 388 25.13 16.87 -19.94
CA THR A 388 26.28 16.43 -20.73
C THR A 388 27.63 16.61 -20.03
N LYS A 389 27.71 17.42 -18.95
CA LYS A 389 28.92 17.53 -18.13
C LYS A 389 29.09 16.31 -17.22
N LYS A 390 27.99 15.85 -16.60
CA LYS A 390 27.96 14.63 -15.77
C LYS A 390 27.99 13.36 -16.62
N LEU A 391 27.27 13.36 -17.75
CA LEU A 391 27.10 12.25 -18.68
C LEU A 391 27.47 12.67 -20.11
N PRO A 392 28.77 12.69 -20.47
CA PRO A 392 29.25 13.25 -21.74
C PRO A 392 28.65 12.63 -23.01
N GLY A 393 28.17 11.41 -22.94
CA GLY A 393 27.48 10.73 -24.06
C GLY A 393 25.97 10.59 -23.87
N GLY A 394 25.40 11.30 -22.88
CA GLY A 394 23.98 11.21 -22.52
C GLY A 394 23.60 9.84 -21.93
N LEU A 395 22.29 9.62 -21.77
CA LEU A 395 21.76 8.37 -21.20
C LEU A 395 22.08 7.16 -22.06
N SER A 396 22.01 7.27 -23.37
CA SER A 396 22.23 6.16 -24.30
C SER A 396 23.61 5.52 -24.11
N ARG A 397 24.66 6.35 -24.03
CA ARG A 397 26.03 5.84 -23.84
C ARG A 397 26.21 5.21 -22.45
N LEU A 398 25.69 5.86 -21.39
CA LEU A 398 25.77 5.32 -20.03
C LEU A 398 25.03 3.98 -19.94
N ALA A 399 23.79 3.94 -20.40
CA ALA A 399 22.95 2.72 -20.38
C ALA A 399 23.61 1.58 -21.17
N LYS A 400 24.18 1.89 -22.36
CA LYS A 400 24.91 0.87 -23.12
C LYS A 400 26.08 0.29 -22.32
N LYS A 401 26.89 1.11 -21.67
CA LYS A 401 28.02 0.64 -20.86
C LYS A 401 27.54 -0.21 -19.66
N ILE A 402 26.41 0.13 -19.04
CA ILE A 402 25.82 -0.63 -17.94
C ILE A 402 25.28 -1.97 -18.47
N THR A 403 24.57 -1.97 -19.61
CA THR A 403 24.06 -3.21 -20.20
C THR A 403 25.18 -4.10 -20.75
N ASP A 404 26.28 -3.53 -21.23
CA ASP A 404 27.47 -4.30 -21.64
C ASP A 404 28.13 -5.02 -20.42
N LEU A 405 27.92 -4.56 -19.19
CA LEU A 405 28.28 -5.28 -17.97
C LEU A 405 27.32 -6.45 -17.66
N GLY A 406 26.19 -6.58 -18.39
CA GLY A 406 25.14 -7.56 -18.15
C GLY A 406 24.19 -7.18 -17.01
N LEU A 407 24.00 -5.88 -16.78
CA LEU A 407 22.97 -5.32 -15.88
C LEU A 407 21.82 -4.74 -16.68
N ALA A 408 20.61 -4.82 -16.14
CA ALA A 408 19.51 -4.01 -16.62
C ALA A 408 19.71 -2.53 -16.22
N PHE A 409 19.12 -1.58 -16.97
CA PHE A 409 19.27 -0.16 -16.73
C PHE A 409 17.96 0.48 -16.28
N GLY A 410 18.01 1.19 -15.16
CA GLY A 410 16.89 1.92 -14.58
C GLY A 410 17.18 3.41 -14.41
N ILE A 411 16.10 4.20 -14.32
CA ILE A 411 16.18 5.65 -14.20
C ILE A 411 15.08 6.19 -13.26
N TRP A 412 15.42 7.26 -12.54
CA TRP A 412 14.49 8.04 -11.74
C TRP A 412 13.91 9.22 -12.53
N VAL A 413 12.63 9.50 -12.34
CA VAL A 413 11.93 10.68 -12.88
C VAL A 413 10.92 11.23 -11.85
N GLU A 414 10.66 12.54 -11.92
CA GLU A 414 9.63 13.24 -11.12
C GLU A 414 8.84 14.21 -12.04
N PRO A 415 8.06 13.67 -12.99
CA PRO A 415 7.52 14.46 -14.09
C PRO A 415 6.31 15.33 -13.73
N GLU A 416 5.72 15.14 -12.55
CA GLU A 416 4.59 15.90 -12.04
C GLU A 416 4.99 17.26 -11.45
N MET A 417 6.30 17.45 -11.24
CA MET A 417 6.86 18.61 -10.55
C MET A 417 7.70 19.47 -11.50
N VAL A 418 7.84 20.74 -11.16
CA VAL A 418 8.65 21.71 -11.88
C VAL A 418 9.41 22.60 -10.90
N SER A 419 10.69 22.86 -11.16
CA SER A 419 11.44 23.88 -10.41
C SER A 419 11.19 25.26 -10.98
N VAL A 420 11.13 26.28 -10.14
CA VAL A 420 11.04 27.69 -10.59
C VAL A 420 12.25 28.04 -11.47
N ASP A 421 13.45 27.53 -11.10
CA ASP A 421 14.65 27.59 -11.96
C ASP A 421 14.67 26.42 -12.95
N SER A 422 13.78 26.44 -13.91
CA SER A 422 13.73 25.55 -15.07
C SER A 422 13.31 26.30 -16.33
N ASP A 423 13.65 25.76 -17.49
CA ASP A 423 13.22 26.32 -18.78
C ASP A 423 11.72 26.14 -18.98
N LEU A 424 11.15 25.05 -18.46
CA LEU A 424 9.71 24.82 -18.51
C LEU A 424 8.94 25.91 -17.75
N TYR A 425 9.30 26.18 -16.49
CA TYR A 425 8.61 27.20 -15.69
C TYR A 425 8.74 28.60 -16.29
N ARG A 426 9.94 28.97 -16.79
CA ARG A 426 10.14 30.26 -17.48
C ARG A 426 9.24 30.45 -18.72
N LYS A 427 8.95 29.35 -19.43
CA LYS A 427 8.08 29.37 -20.61
C LYS A 427 6.60 29.30 -20.28
N ARG A 428 6.25 28.55 -19.26
CA ARG A 428 4.87 28.19 -18.90
C ARG A 428 4.64 28.25 -17.40
N PRO A 429 4.80 29.42 -16.76
CA PRO A 429 4.48 29.58 -15.33
C PRO A 429 2.99 29.33 -15.05
N ASP A 430 2.13 29.52 -16.05
CA ASP A 430 0.69 29.27 -16.00
C ASP A 430 0.31 27.78 -15.88
N TRP A 431 1.26 26.86 -16.01
CA TRP A 431 1.02 25.42 -15.91
C TRP A 431 1.09 24.87 -14.49
N THR A 432 1.29 25.70 -13.50
CA THR A 432 1.37 25.28 -12.09
C THR A 432 0.06 25.50 -11.35
N ILE A 433 -0.17 24.64 -10.35
CA ILE A 433 -1.28 24.79 -9.40
C ILE A 433 -0.87 25.81 -8.36
N GLU A 434 -1.24 27.09 -8.60
CA GLU A 434 -0.91 28.22 -7.74
C GLU A 434 -1.80 29.44 -8.03
N ILE A 435 -2.00 30.29 -7.01
CA ILE A 435 -2.70 31.56 -7.17
C ILE A 435 -1.71 32.60 -7.66
N PRO A 436 -1.87 33.17 -8.87
CA PRO A 436 -0.94 34.17 -9.41
C PRO A 436 -0.80 35.38 -8.48
N GLY A 437 0.46 35.79 -8.25
CA GLY A 437 0.78 36.98 -7.43
C GLY A 437 0.60 36.80 -5.93
N LYS A 438 0.16 35.67 -5.44
CA LYS A 438 0.10 35.34 -4.02
C LYS A 438 1.37 34.58 -3.59
N PRO A 439 1.97 34.90 -2.42
CA PRO A 439 3.07 34.09 -1.88
C PRO A 439 2.65 32.63 -1.71
N HIS A 440 3.53 31.72 -2.15
CA HIS A 440 3.29 30.28 -2.03
C HIS A 440 3.77 29.70 -0.71
N ALA A 441 3.15 28.59 -0.29
CA ALA A 441 3.80 27.65 0.59
C ALA A 441 4.90 26.90 -0.19
N GLU A 442 6.12 26.90 0.34
CA GLU A 442 7.26 26.24 -0.30
C GLU A 442 7.42 24.78 0.18
N GLY A 443 7.83 23.89 -0.70
CA GLY A 443 8.13 22.50 -0.41
C GLY A 443 9.11 21.93 -1.43
N ARG A 444 10.29 21.49 -1.00
CA ARG A 444 11.32 20.87 -1.84
C ARG A 444 11.75 21.72 -3.06
N ASN A 445 11.63 23.04 -2.99
CA ASN A 445 11.91 23.96 -4.12
C ASN A 445 11.14 23.62 -5.41
N GLN A 446 9.93 23.09 -5.28
CA GLN A 446 9.12 22.57 -6.38
C GLN A 446 7.75 23.23 -6.46
N ARG A 447 7.19 23.27 -7.67
CA ARG A 447 5.79 23.55 -7.97
C ARG A 447 5.14 22.32 -8.57
N ILE A 448 3.84 22.19 -8.36
CA ILE A 448 3.03 21.09 -8.90
C ILE A 448 2.51 21.51 -10.27
N LEU A 449 2.75 20.71 -11.30
CA LEU A 449 2.16 20.90 -12.62
C LEU A 449 0.66 20.59 -12.58
N ASP A 450 -0.15 21.42 -13.23
CA ASP A 450 -1.61 21.25 -13.31
C ASP A 450 -1.97 20.13 -14.31
N LEU A 451 -1.99 18.89 -13.83
CA LEU A 451 -2.36 17.74 -14.64
C LEU A 451 -3.86 17.71 -15.01
N GLY A 452 -4.69 18.60 -14.47
CA GLY A 452 -6.04 18.85 -14.98
C GLY A 452 -6.06 19.39 -16.42
N ARG A 453 -4.94 19.99 -16.87
CA ARG A 453 -4.77 20.55 -18.21
C ARG A 453 -4.25 19.50 -19.20
N ARG A 454 -4.93 19.40 -20.33
CA ARG A 454 -4.57 18.45 -21.40
C ARG A 454 -3.17 18.68 -21.95
N GLU A 455 -2.79 19.93 -22.17
CA GLU A 455 -1.46 20.28 -22.68
C GLU A 455 -0.31 19.93 -21.74
N VAL A 456 -0.54 19.95 -20.40
CA VAL A 456 0.44 19.50 -19.41
C VAL A 456 0.61 17.97 -19.46
N GLN A 457 -0.50 17.25 -19.56
CA GLN A 457 -0.48 15.79 -19.74
C GLN A 457 0.29 15.38 -21.00
N GLU A 458 0.03 16.05 -22.14
CA GLU A 458 0.73 15.78 -23.41
C GLU A 458 2.23 16.08 -23.30
N TYR A 459 2.61 17.16 -22.60
CA TYR A 459 4.00 17.48 -22.35
C TYR A 459 4.71 16.38 -21.55
N ILE A 460 4.10 15.91 -20.47
CA ILE A 460 4.65 14.83 -19.63
C ILE A 460 4.79 13.54 -20.44
N ILE A 461 3.73 13.13 -21.15
CA ILE A 461 3.75 11.92 -21.98
C ILE A 461 4.84 12.01 -23.05
N ALA A 462 4.95 13.14 -23.75
CA ALA A 462 5.97 13.34 -24.79
C ALA A 462 7.39 13.32 -24.21
N SER A 463 7.62 14.04 -23.10
CA SER A 463 8.92 14.12 -22.44
C SER A 463 9.38 12.76 -21.93
N MET A 464 8.51 12.03 -21.23
CA MET A 464 8.84 10.70 -20.71
C MET A 464 9.00 9.67 -21.83
N THR A 465 8.19 9.74 -22.88
CA THR A 465 8.38 8.91 -24.08
C THR A 465 9.78 9.12 -24.68
N LYS A 466 10.22 10.39 -24.79
CA LYS A 466 11.55 10.71 -25.29
C LYS A 466 12.66 10.17 -24.39
N VAL A 467 12.52 10.30 -23.07
CA VAL A 467 13.50 9.79 -22.10
C VAL A 467 13.58 8.26 -22.19
N PHE A 468 12.46 7.57 -22.08
CA PHE A 468 12.42 6.10 -22.05
C PHE A 468 12.85 5.46 -23.39
N SER A 469 12.62 6.14 -24.52
CA SER A 469 13.07 5.68 -25.83
C SER A 469 14.54 6.03 -26.12
N SER A 470 15.18 6.89 -25.32
CA SER A 470 16.56 7.35 -25.58
C SER A 470 17.62 6.33 -25.20
N ALA A 471 17.27 5.31 -24.45
CA ALA A 471 18.16 4.29 -23.90
C ALA A 471 17.37 2.98 -23.64
N PRO A 472 18.03 1.82 -23.45
CA PRO A 472 17.37 0.57 -23.09
C PRO A 472 16.89 0.59 -21.64
N VAL A 473 15.94 1.47 -21.32
CA VAL A 473 15.34 1.61 -19.99
C VAL A 473 14.45 0.40 -19.72
N SER A 474 14.69 -0.31 -18.65
CA SER A 474 13.91 -1.46 -18.19
C SER A 474 13.23 -1.26 -16.84
N TYR A 475 13.57 -0.14 -16.15
CA TYR A 475 12.97 0.23 -14.86
C TYR A 475 12.89 1.75 -14.74
N VAL A 476 11.79 2.20 -14.14
CA VAL A 476 11.54 3.63 -13.86
C VAL A 476 11.06 3.77 -12.42
N LYS A 477 11.78 4.55 -11.61
CA LYS A 477 11.29 5.07 -10.34
C LYS A 477 10.61 6.41 -10.60
N TRP A 478 9.28 6.43 -10.46
CA TRP A 478 8.44 7.60 -10.66
C TRP A 478 8.12 8.24 -9.33
N ASP A 479 8.68 9.40 -9.08
CA ASP A 479 8.60 10.11 -7.80
C ASP A 479 7.64 11.32 -7.85
N MET A 480 7.23 11.76 -6.65
CA MET A 480 6.44 12.96 -6.39
C MET A 480 6.75 13.48 -4.98
N ASN A 481 7.62 14.47 -4.85
CA ASN A 481 8.17 14.87 -3.54
C ASN A 481 7.47 16.08 -2.91
N ARG A 482 6.37 16.54 -3.46
CA ARG A 482 5.65 17.70 -2.94
C ARG A 482 4.16 17.41 -2.74
N THR A 483 3.65 17.68 -1.55
CA THR A 483 2.22 17.68 -1.26
C THR A 483 1.57 18.98 -1.73
N PHE A 484 0.26 18.95 -1.98
CA PHE A 484 -0.53 20.12 -2.32
C PHE A 484 -0.60 21.10 -1.13
N SER A 485 -0.52 22.38 -1.43
CA SER A 485 -0.71 23.47 -0.48
C SER A 485 -1.70 24.52 -1.00
N ASP A 486 -1.64 24.81 -2.29
CA ASP A 486 -2.47 25.77 -2.97
C ASP A 486 -3.33 25.04 -4.01
N TYR A 487 -4.65 25.05 -3.82
CA TYR A 487 -5.60 24.39 -4.72
C TYR A 487 -6.21 25.42 -5.66
N TYR A 488 -5.50 25.76 -6.72
CA TYR A 488 -6.01 26.73 -7.72
C TYR A 488 -5.44 26.43 -9.10
N SER A 489 -6.32 26.19 -10.07
CA SER A 489 -5.96 26.08 -11.48
C SER A 489 -6.28 27.38 -12.22
N GLN A 490 -5.28 27.92 -12.89
CA GLN A 490 -5.45 29.12 -13.74
C GLN A 490 -6.30 28.84 -15.00
N SER A 491 -6.59 27.59 -15.30
CA SER A 491 -7.42 27.19 -16.45
C SER A 491 -8.90 26.98 -16.12
N LEU A 492 -9.26 26.90 -14.83
CA LEU A 492 -10.63 26.65 -14.41
C LEU A 492 -11.33 27.94 -13.97
N PRO A 493 -12.63 28.10 -14.29
CA PRO A 493 -13.44 29.19 -13.75
C PRO A 493 -13.66 29.01 -12.25
N ALA A 494 -14.06 30.08 -11.56
CA ALA A 494 -14.25 30.12 -10.11
C ALA A 494 -15.19 29.00 -9.61
N ALA A 495 -16.26 28.69 -10.34
CA ALA A 495 -17.23 27.67 -9.98
C ALA A 495 -16.69 26.22 -10.04
N GLN A 496 -15.54 26.01 -10.66
CA GLN A 496 -14.93 24.68 -10.85
C GLN A 496 -13.60 24.50 -10.08
N GLN A 497 -13.22 25.46 -9.26
CA GLN A 497 -11.97 25.34 -8.50
C GLN A 497 -11.96 24.17 -7.51
N GLY A 498 -13.12 23.72 -7.03
CA GLY A 498 -13.24 22.49 -6.23
C GLY A 498 -12.98 21.19 -7.00
N GLU A 499 -12.79 21.25 -8.33
CA GLU A 499 -12.47 20.10 -9.17
C GLU A 499 -10.96 19.85 -9.31
N VAL A 500 -10.11 20.79 -8.89
CA VAL A 500 -8.65 20.79 -9.14
C VAL A 500 -7.99 19.49 -8.70
N ALA A 501 -8.23 19.06 -7.47
CA ALA A 501 -7.58 17.86 -6.92
C ALA A 501 -7.99 16.59 -7.69
N HIS A 502 -9.27 16.43 -8.00
CA HIS A 502 -9.75 15.24 -8.72
C HIS A 502 -9.30 15.27 -10.19
N ARG A 503 -9.37 16.43 -10.87
CA ARG A 503 -8.88 16.57 -12.24
C ARG A 503 -7.39 16.26 -12.36
N TYR A 504 -6.59 16.65 -11.36
CA TYR A 504 -5.18 16.29 -11.30
C TYR A 504 -4.99 14.76 -11.30
N VAL A 505 -5.72 14.04 -10.45
CA VAL A 505 -5.63 12.58 -10.35
C VAL A 505 -6.06 11.90 -11.66
N LEU A 506 -7.13 12.37 -12.30
CA LEU A 506 -7.55 11.86 -13.62
C LEU A 506 -6.46 12.07 -14.67
N GLY A 507 -5.81 13.24 -14.67
CA GLY A 507 -4.70 13.55 -15.57
C GLY A 507 -3.47 12.69 -15.30
N LEU A 508 -3.16 12.41 -14.03
CA LEU A 508 -2.10 11.49 -13.62
C LEU A 508 -2.35 10.08 -14.15
N TYR A 509 -3.54 9.54 -13.92
CA TYR A 509 -3.91 8.20 -14.39
C TYR A 509 -3.81 8.08 -15.91
N ARG A 510 -4.24 9.11 -16.65
CA ARG A 510 -4.09 9.14 -18.09
C ARG A 510 -2.61 9.12 -18.52
N CYS A 511 -1.73 9.85 -17.84
CA CYS A 511 -0.29 9.82 -18.12
C CYS A 511 0.30 8.44 -17.86
N MET A 512 -0.05 7.83 -16.73
CA MET A 512 0.41 6.49 -16.36
C MET A 512 -0.10 5.42 -17.33
N GLU A 513 -1.39 5.43 -17.65
CA GLU A 513 -2.01 4.51 -18.61
C GLU A 513 -1.30 4.56 -19.98
N GLU A 514 -1.11 5.77 -20.50
CA GLU A 514 -0.49 5.95 -21.80
C GLU A 514 0.99 5.50 -21.83
N LEU A 515 1.75 5.77 -20.75
CA LEU A 515 3.16 5.40 -20.67
C LEU A 515 3.36 3.91 -20.42
N THR A 516 2.57 3.30 -19.55
CA THR A 516 2.64 1.84 -19.31
C THR A 516 2.18 1.05 -20.56
N ARG A 517 1.22 1.58 -21.30
CA ARG A 517 0.80 0.99 -22.58
C ARG A 517 1.89 1.09 -23.66
N ARG A 518 2.64 2.20 -23.72
CA ARG A 518 3.76 2.40 -24.68
C ARG A 518 4.97 1.56 -24.31
N PHE A 519 5.21 1.35 -23.02
CA PHE A 519 6.38 0.67 -22.49
C PHE A 519 5.98 -0.46 -21.52
N PRO A 520 5.29 -1.50 -22.01
CA PRO A 520 4.69 -2.52 -21.16
C PRO A 520 5.73 -3.40 -20.41
N GLU A 521 6.97 -3.45 -20.89
CA GLU A 521 8.04 -4.24 -20.28
C GLU A 521 8.88 -3.47 -19.26
N ILE A 522 8.73 -2.13 -19.18
CA ILE A 522 9.38 -1.35 -18.15
C ILE A 522 8.74 -1.68 -16.80
N LEU A 523 9.58 -2.00 -15.81
CA LEU A 523 9.15 -2.11 -14.42
C LEU A 523 9.03 -0.71 -13.82
N PHE A 524 7.81 -0.25 -13.62
CA PHE A 524 7.56 1.02 -12.94
C PHE A 524 7.45 0.80 -11.43
N GLU A 525 8.12 1.66 -10.67
CA GLU A 525 8.00 1.76 -9.23
C GLU A 525 7.48 3.15 -8.86
N GLY A 526 6.39 3.19 -8.07
CA GLY A 526 5.87 4.43 -7.52
C GLY A 526 6.71 4.89 -6.33
N CYS A 527 6.93 6.20 -6.25
CA CYS A 527 7.51 6.88 -5.09
C CYS A 527 6.78 8.21 -4.89
N ALA A 528 6.64 8.65 -3.65
CA ALA A 528 6.15 9.99 -3.35
C ALA A 528 6.77 10.46 -2.01
N ALA A 529 8.06 10.76 -2.01
CA ALA A 529 8.85 10.91 -0.79
C ALA A 529 8.60 9.71 0.13
N GLY A 530 8.94 8.51 -0.31
CA GLY A 530 8.53 7.28 0.33
C GLY A 530 7.09 6.88 -0.01
N GLY A 531 6.34 6.45 0.99
CA GLY A 531 4.98 5.91 0.87
C GLY A 531 3.86 6.95 0.91
N ASN A 532 4.11 8.23 0.57
CA ASN A 532 3.07 9.27 0.62
C ASN A 532 1.94 9.08 -0.42
N ARG A 533 2.12 8.15 -1.38
CA ARG A 533 1.10 7.75 -2.36
C ARG A 533 1.13 6.23 -2.55
N PHE A 534 0.90 5.52 -1.44
CA PHE A 534 0.86 4.06 -1.41
C PHE A 534 -0.59 3.60 -1.36
N ASP A 535 -1.15 3.21 -2.51
CA ASP A 535 -2.57 2.88 -2.67
C ASP A 535 -2.81 1.94 -3.86
N PRO A 536 -3.98 1.27 -3.90
CA PRO A 536 -4.34 0.38 -5.00
C PRO A 536 -4.49 1.09 -6.36
N GLY A 537 -4.74 2.42 -6.39
CA GLY A 537 -4.82 3.19 -7.63
C GLY A 537 -3.50 3.21 -8.38
N ILE A 538 -2.38 3.48 -7.68
CA ILE A 538 -1.04 3.38 -8.25
C ILE A 538 -0.70 1.94 -8.63
N LEU A 539 -1.08 0.96 -7.80
CA LEU A 539 -0.82 -0.46 -8.08
C LEU A 539 -1.52 -0.99 -9.34
N CYS A 540 -2.54 -0.29 -9.85
CA CYS A 540 -3.13 -0.58 -11.15
C CYS A 540 -2.17 -0.34 -12.32
N TYR A 541 -1.17 0.52 -12.15
CA TYR A 541 -0.20 0.90 -13.18
C TYR A 541 1.23 0.46 -12.83
N PHE A 542 1.62 0.57 -11.60
CA PHE A 542 2.96 0.31 -11.08
C PHE A 542 2.91 -0.86 -10.11
N PRO A 543 3.51 -2.00 -10.43
CA PRO A 543 3.33 -3.24 -9.65
C PRO A 543 4.03 -3.22 -8.29
N GLN A 544 4.82 -2.18 -8.01
CA GLN A 544 5.51 -1.97 -6.74
C GLN A 544 5.65 -0.48 -6.42
N ILE A 545 5.77 -0.16 -5.13
CA ILE A 545 5.89 1.21 -4.61
C ILE A 545 7.01 1.24 -3.57
N TRP A 546 7.81 2.30 -3.57
CA TRP A 546 8.80 2.57 -2.52
C TRP A 546 8.09 2.80 -1.19
N GLY A 547 8.31 1.88 -0.23
CA GLY A 547 7.52 1.84 1.00
C GLY A 547 7.81 2.98 1.98
N SER A 548 9.06 3.44 2.04
CA SER A 548 9.48 4.54 2.91
C SER A 548 10.89 5.00 2.55
N ASP A 549 11.15 6.31 2.67
CA ASP A 549 12.51 6.86 2.61
C ASP A 549 13.34 6.52 3.86
N ASP A 550 12.70 6.02 4.93
CA ASP A 550 13.43 5.42 6.04
C ASP A 550 13.95 4.03 5.64
N THR A 551 15.25 3.93 5.48
CA THR A 551 15.97 2.70 5.12
C THR A 551 16.52 1.97 6.35
N ASP A 552 16.27 2.47 7.56
CA ASP A 552 16.64 1.79 8.81
C ASP A 552 15.87 0.47 8.97
N ALA A 553 16.58 -0.64 9.08
CA ALA A 553 15.95 -1.96 9.13
C ALA A 553 15.01 -2.14 10.34
N CYS A 554 15.28 -1.51 11.48
CA CYS A 554 14.39 -1.60 12.63
C CYS A 554 13.07 -0.85 12.38
N CYS A 555 13.14 0.35 11.80
CA CYS A 555 11.95 1.10 11.40
C CYS A 555 11.20 0.39 10.28
N ARG A 556 11.92 -0.15 9.27
CA ARG A 556 11.32 -0.89 8.15
C ARG A 556 10.63 -2.18 8.59
N ALA A 557 11.12 -2.84 9.65
CA ALA A 557 10.44 -4.01 10.21
C ALA A 557 9.03 -3.64 10.71
N ASP A 558 8.86 -2.52 11.40
CA ASP A 558 7.55 -1.99 11.82
C ASP A 558 6.71 -1.55 10.61
N ILE A 559 7.29 -0.73 9.71
CA ILE A 559 6.60 -0.19 8.53
C ILE A 559 6.09 -1.33 7.63
N GLN A 560 6.92 -2.33 7.32
CA GLN A 560 6.55 -3.47 6.48
C GLN A 560 5.53 -4.38 7.16
N THR A 561 5.65 -4.62 8.48
CA THR A 561 4.62 -5.31 9.26
C THR A 561 3.27 -4.61 9.08
N ASN A 562 3.23 -3.30 9.18
CA ASN A 562 1.99 -2.54 9.11
C ASN A 562 1.45 -2.43 7.67
N TYR A 563 2.28 -2.29 6.64
CA TYR A 563 1.84 -2.45 5.25
C TYR A 563 1.16 -3.80 5.01
N SER A 564 1.68 -4.86 5.61
CA SER A 564 1.16 -6.22 5.41
C SER A 564 -0.24 -6.47 5.97
N TYR A 565 -0.86 -5.51 6.68
CA TYR A 565 -2.28 -5.63 7.02
C TYR A 565 -3.18 -5.48 5.79
N GLY A 566 -2.85 -4.56 4.88
CA GLY A 566 -3.67 -4.27 3.70
C GLY A 566 -3.01 -4.60 2.36
N TYR A 567 -1.66 -4.74 2.30
CA TYR A 567 -0.93 -4.84 1.05
C TYR A 567 0.03 -6.04 1.06
N PRO A 568 0.13 -6.82 -0.05
CA PRO A 568 1.13 -7.87 -0.17
C PRO A 568 2.53 -7.24 -0.23
N LEU A 569 3.49 -7.82 0.49
CA LEU A 569 4.87 -7.30 0.53
C LEU A 569 5.57 -7.35 -0.84
N SER A 570 5.06 -8.11 -1.81
CA SER A 570 5.50 -8.06 -3.21
C SER A 570 5.25 -6.69 -3.89
N THR A 571 4.41 -5.84 -3.31
CA THR A 571 4.17 -4.48 -3.78
C THR A 571 5.00 -3.43 -3.06
N VAL A 572 5.76 -3.82 -2.05
CA VAL A 572 6.62 -2.94 -1.24
C VAL A 572 8.07 -3.10 -1.65
N SER A 573 8.74 -2.03 -2.06
CA SER A 573 10.18 -2.04 -2.28
C SER A 573 10.94 -1.73 -0.99
N ALA A 574 12.04 -2.46 -0.75
CA ALA A 574 12.90 -2.29 0.41
C ALA A 574 14.37 -2.48 0.05
N HIS A 575 15.21 -1.58 0.55
CA HIS A 575 16.63 -1.58 0.23
C HIS A 575 17.51 -1.81 1.46
N VAL A 576 18.62 -2.50 1.26
CA VAL A 576 19.74 -2.57 2.20
C VAL A 576 20.54 -1.30 2.06
N SER A 577 20.57 -0.48 3.11
CA SER A 577 21.24 0.83 3.14
C SER A 577 22.60 0.79 3.82
N ALA A 578 23.25 1.96 3.91
CA ALA A 578 24.51 2.15 4.62
C ALA A 578 24.37 1.92 6.15
N CYS A 579 25.50 1.76 6.84
CA CYS A 579 25.60 1.71 8.29
C CYS A 579 26.75 2.64 8.75
N PRO A 580 26.49 3.62 9.64
CA PRO A 580 25.19 3.95 10.25
C PRO A 580 24.16 4.40 9.23
N ASN A 581 22.85 4.18 9.55
CA ASN A 581 21.75 4.60 8.68
C ASN A 581 21.68 6.12 8.54
N HIS A 582 21.30 6.64 7.37
CA HIS A 582 21.34 8.07 7.07
C HIS A 582 20.22 8.87 7.76
N GLN A 583 19.07 8.25 8.11
CA GLN A 583 17.97 8.92 8.79
C GLN A 583 18.10 8.88 10.31
N THR A 584 18.44 7.71 10.87
CA THR A 584 18.42 7.45 12.32
C THR A 584 19.78 7.44 12.98
N LEU A 585 20.87 7.37 12.22
CA LEU A 585 22.23 7.10 12.65
C LEU A 585 22.38 5.76 13.43
N ARG A 586 21.37 4.91 13.38
CA ARG A 586 21.39 3.59 14.02
C ARG A 586 22.37 2.67 13.29
N ARG A 587 23.02 1.81 14.08
CA ARG A 587 23.89 0.76 13.59
C ARG A 587 23.15 -0.58 13.70
N THR A 588 22.79 -1.15 12.57
CA THR A 588 22.15 -2.47 12.48
C THR A 588 23.05 -3.43 11.72
N PRO A 589 23.09 -4.71 12.13
CA PRO A 589 23.87 -5.73 11.42
C PRO A 589 23.49 -5.80 9.93
N LEU A 590 24.46 -6.02 9.04
CA LEU A 590 24.19 -6.19 7.61
C LEU A 590 23.24 -7.36 7.33
N THR A 591 23.31 -8.42 8.15
CA THR A 591 22.41 -9.57 8.12
C THR A 591 20.95 -9.18 8.40
N THR A 592 20.72 -8.26 9.33
CA THR A 592 19.36 -7.78 9.65
C THR A 592 18.83 -6.82 8.60
N ARG A 593 19.68 -5.91 8.08
CA ARG A 593 19.29 -5.03 6.97
C ARG A 593 18.80 -5.86 5.78
N PHE A 594 19.51 -6.94 5.47
CA PHE A 594 19.09 -7.88 4.44
C PHE A 594 17.84 -8.67 4.82
N ALA A 595 17.76 -9.24 6.01
CA ALA A 595 16.64 -10.09 6.42
C ALA A 595 15.30 -9.34 6.31
N VAL A 596 15.25 -8.07 6.76
CA VAL A 596 14.06 -7.23 6.66
C VAL A 596 13.75 -6.87 5.20
N ALA A 597 14.73 -6.45 4.41
CA ALA A 597 14.52 -6.06 3.02
C ALA A 597 14.11 -7.27 2.13
N ALA A 598 14.55 -8.48 2.46
CA ALA A 598 14.28 -9.69 1.68
C ALA A 598 12.80 -10.11 1.67
N PHE A 599 12.00 -9.75 2.70
CA PHE A 599 10.55 -10.03 2.70
C PHE A 599 9.72 -9.07 1.85
N ALA A 600 10.37 -8.12 1.18
CA ALA A 600 9.80 -7.21 0.19
C ALA A 600 10.52 -7.36 -1.15
N VAL A 601 10.37 -6.41 -2.07
CA VAL A 601 11.15 -6.38 -3.31
C VAL A 601 12.54 -5.85 -2.98
N LEU A 602 13.53 -6.75 -2.96
CA LEU A 602 14.88 -6.47 -2.50
C LEU A 602 15.67 -5.57 -3.44
N GLY A 603 16.25 -4.52 -2.89
CA GLY A 603 17.30 -3.73 -3.51
C GLY A 603 18.42 -3.38 -2.53
N TYR A 604 19.42 -2.68 -3.03
CA TYR A 604 20.53 -2.10 -2.28
C TYR A 604 20.67 -0.62 -2.63
N GLU A 605 21.08 0.20 -1.67
CA GLU A 605 21.20 1.65 -1.87
C GLU A 605 22.49 2.24 -1.26
N CYS A 606 23.39 1.42 -0.76
CA CYS A 606 24.68 1.83 -0.22
C CYS A 606 25.79 1.86 -1.28
N ASN A 607 26.88 2.58 -0.97
CA ASN A 607 28.05 2.65 -1.86
C ASN A 607 28.91 1.38 -1.79
N PHE A 608 28.72 0.45 -2.70
CA PHE A 608 29.50 -0.79 -2.77
C PHE A 608 31.02 -0.56 -2.97
N CYS A 609 31.43 0.64 -3.44
CA CYS A 609 32.84 0.97 -3.59
C CYS A 609 33.54 1.27 -2.26
N ASP A 610 32.76 1.53 -1.20
CA ASP A 610 33.27 1.84 0.15
C ASP A 610 33.13 0.64 1.10
N CYS A 611 32.44 -0.43 0.66
CA CYS A 611 32.29 -1.66 1.42
C CYS A 611 33.63 -2.42 1.54
N THR A 612 33.88 -3.04 2.68
CA THR A 612 34.98 -3.96 2.87
C THR A 612 34.83 -5.20 2.00
N ARG A 613 35.88 -5.98 1.86
CA ARG A 613 35.85 -7.24 1.13
C ARG A 613 34.86 -8.23 1.77
N GLU A 614 34.87 -8.29 3.09
CA GLU A 614 33.98 -9.15 3.88
C GLU A 614 32.52 -8.77 3.69
N GLU A 615 32.19 -7.48 3.71
CA GLU A 615 30.84 -7.00 3.44
C GLU A 615 30.38 -7.33 2.02
N LEU A 616 31.24 -7.20 1.02
CA LEU A 616 30.91 -7.59 -0.36
C LEU A 616 30.72 -9.10 -0.52
N GLU A 617 31.50 -9.93 0.20
CA GLU A 617 31.30 -11.39 0.24
C GLU A 617 29.96 -11.75 0.89
N GLU A 618 29.61 -11.08 1.99
CA GLU A 618 28.30 -11.23 2.66
C GLU A 618 27.16 -10.80 1.71
N ILE A 619 27.24 -9.65 1.04
CA ILE A 619 26.24 -9.19 0.09
C ILE A 619 26.05 -10.20 -1.06
N ARG A 620 27.14 -10.79 -1.58
CA ARG A 620 27.03 -11.86 -2.60
C ARG A 620 26.24 -13.06 -2.10
N ALA A 621 26.53 -13.50 -0.87
CA ALA A 621 25.82 -14.62 -0.25
C ALA A 621 24.32 -14.30 -0.04
N GLN A 622 24.02 -13.05 0.37
CA GLN A 622 22.64 -12.56 0.52
C GLN A 622 21.88 -12.58 -0.81
N ILE A 623 22.47 -12.04 -1.87
CA ILE A 623 21.84 -12.00 -3.21
C ILE A 623 21.64 -13.43 -3.75
N ALA A 624 22.63 -14.31 -3.57
CA ALA A 624 22.51 -15.71 -3.97
C ALA A 624 21.38 -16.45 -3.24
N LEU A 625 21.28 -16.24 -1.92
CA LEU A 625 20.18 -16.80 -1.10
C LEU A 625 18.83 -16.25 -1.56
N TYR A 626 18.70 -14.92 -1.72
CA TYR A 626 17.46 -14.30 -2.17
C TYR A 626 17.03 -14.81 -3.54
N ARG A 627 17.93 -14.93 -4.50
CA ARG A 627 17.63 -15.47 -5.83
C ARG A 627 17.11 -16.91 -5.79
N LYS A 628 17.61 -17.73 -4.85
CA LYS A 628 17.12 -19.10 -4.64
C LYS A 628 15.70 -19.10 -4.08
N TRP A 629 15.38 -18.21 -3.15
CA TRP A 629 14.10 -18.17 -2.43
C TRP A 629 13.14 -17.07 -2.89
N ARG A 630 13.50 -16.32 -3.93
CA ARG A 630 12.77 -15.15 -4.42
C ARG A 630 11.31 -15.44 -4.76
N SER A 631 11.00 -16.58 -5.35
CA SER A 631 9.63 -16.99 -5.67
C SER A 631 8.75 -17.09 -4.42
N VAL A 632 9.29 -17.68 -3.35
CA VAL A 632 8.58 -17.76 -2.05
C VAL A 632 8.42 -16.37 -1.46
N LEU A 633 9.49 -15.58 -1.40
CA LEU A 633 9.49 -14.26 -0.75
C LEU A 633 8.61 -13.23 -1.49
N GLN A 634 8.59 -13.24 -2.82
CA GLN A 634 7.80 -12.28 -3.61
C GLN A 634 6.37 -12.75 -3.92
N GLN A 635 6.15 -14.06 -4.11
CA GLN A 635 4.85 -14.56 -4.55
C GLN A 635 4.15 -15.46 -3.51
N GLY A 636 4.83 -15.81 -2.45
CA GLY A 636 4.28 -16.64 -1.38
C GLY A 636 3.21 -15.93 -0.54
N ILE A 637 2.60 -16.71 0.34
CA ILE A 637 1.59 -16.25 1.29
C ILE A 637 2.33 -15.77 2.54
N PHE A 638 2.10 -14.52 2.93
CA PHE A 638 2.77 -13.89 4.07
C PHE A 638 1.94 -14.03 5.35
N TYR A 639 2.61 -14.36 6.43
CA TYR A 639 2.06 -14.50 7.77
C TYR A 639 2.86 -13.67 8.77
N ARG A 640 2.19 -12.89 9.60
CA ARG A 640 2.75 -12.24 10.78
C ARG A 640 2.71 -13.22 11.96
N GLY A 641 3.80 -13.28 12.73
CA GLY A 641 3.84 -13.86 14.07
C GLY A 641 3.72 -12.76 15.13
N ARG A 642 4.61 -12.78 16.13
CA ARG A 642 4.78 -11.67 17.06
C ARG A 642 5.16 -10.41 16.30
N THR A 643 4.79 -9.25 16.84
CA THR A 643 5.16 -7.95 16.29
C THR A 643 5.84 -7.09 17.35
N PHE A 644 6.54 -6.07 16.94
CA PHE A 644 7.13 -5.13 17.89
C PHE A 644 6.09 -4.30 18.68
N ALA A 645 4.83 -4.32 18.29
CA ALA A 645 3.74 -3.81 19.10
C ALA A 645 3.46 -4.71 20.34
N ASP A 646 3.78 -6.00 20.25
CA ASP A 646 3.59 -6.97 21.32
C ASP A 646 4.79 -7.06 22.27
N GLY A 647 5.95 -6.47 21.90
CA GLY A 647 7.17 -6.52 22.72
C GLY A 647 8.48 -6.39 21.93
N ASN A 648 9.50 -7.12 22.35
CA ASN A 648 10.88 -6.98 21.84
C ASN A 648 11.18 -7.81 20.58
N LEU A 649 10.25 -8.66 20.14
CA LEU A 649 10.44 -9.58 19.02
C LEU A 649 9.43 -9.34 17.91
N THR A 650 9.88 -9.51 16.65
CA THR A 650 8.99 -9.62 15.49
C THR A 650 9.30 -10.88 14.71
N GLU A 651 8.26 -11.51 14.16
CA GLU A 651 8.32 -12.75 13.41
C GLU A 651 7.52 -12.68 12.14
N TRP A 652 8.12 -13.14 11.06
CA TRP A 652 7.46 -13.28 9.77
C TRP A 652 7.65 -14.70 9.22
N THR A 653 6.68 -15.17 8.46
CA THR A 653 6.80 -16.40 7.66
C THR A 653 6.20 -16.13 6.28
N CYS A 654 6.91 -16.47 5.23
CA CYS A 654 6.41 -16.45 3.85
C CYS A 654 6.44 -17.88 3.33
N VAL A 655 5.32 -18.41 2.82
CA VAL A 655 5.13 -19.81 2.43
C VAL A 655 4.75 -19.87 0.96
N SER A 656 5.33 -20.80 0.20
CA SER A 656 4.91 -21.05 -1.19
C SER A 656 3.45 -21.49 -1.25
N GLU A 657 2.78 -21.22 -2.37
CA GLU A 657 1.35 -21.55 -2.54
C GLU A 657 1.07 -23.06 -2.36
N ASP A 658 1.97 -23.91 -2.83
CA ASP A 658 1.89 -25.38 -2.67
C ASP A 658 2.33 -25.87 -1.29
N GLN A 659 2.70 -24.95 -0.39
CA GLN A 659 3.19 -25.24 0.97
C GLN A 659 4.36 -26.25 0.98
N THR A 660 5.25 -26.21 0.00
CA THR A 660 6.44 -27.06 -0.02
C THR A 660 7.67 -26.36 0.54
N GLN A 661 7.68 -25.03 0.47
CA GLN A 661 8.79 -24.20 0.89
C GLN A 661 8.32 -23.02 1.74
N ALA A 662 9.12 -22.63 2.72
CA ALA A 662 8.88 -21.43 3.50
C ALA A 662 10.18 -20.74 3.93
N VAL A 663 10.13 -19.43 4.10
CA VAL A 663 11.18 -18.60 4.68
C VAL A 663 10.62 -17.92 5.92
N GLY A 664 11.32 -18.04 7.04
CA GLY A 664 10.97 -17.40 8.29
C GLY A 664 11.99 -16.36 8.73
N MET A 665 11.56 -15.39 9.53
CA MET A 665 12.43 -14.42 10.19
C MET A 665 12.04 -14.28 11.65
N LEU A 666 13.05 -14.21 12.52
CA LEU A 666 12.95 -13.73 13.89
C LEU A 666 13.91 -12.55 14.04
N MET A 667 13.43 -11.43 14.57
CA MET A 667 14.23 -10.23 14.87
C MET A 667 13.91 -9.72 16.27
N GLN A 668 14.94 -9.25 16.99
CA GLN A 668 14.75 -8.52 18.26
C GLN A 668 15.19 -7.06 18.14
N LYS A 669 14.62 -6.19 18.99
CA LYS A 669 15.07 -4.78 19.11
C LYS A 669 16.31 -4.67 19.98
N LEU A 670 16.24 -5.12 21.22
CA LEU A 670 17.31 -4.96 22.20
C LEU A 670 17.69 -6.29 22.83
N ALA A 671 18.97 -6.49 23.07
CA ALA A 671 19.44 -7.59 23.88
C ALA A 671 19.17 -7.32 25.36
N GLU A 672 18.62 -8.29 26.06
CA GLU A 672 18.32 -8.22 27.48
C GLU A 672 19.08 -9.32 28.24
N PRO A 673 19.61 -9.07 29.44
CA PRO A 673 20.26 -10.09 30.22
C PRO A 673 19.21 -11.06 30.80
N ASN A 674 19.57 -12.35 30.90
CA ASN A 674 18.72 -13.40 31.47
C ASN A 674 17.31 -13.52 30.83
N THR A 675 17.21 -13.30 29.51
CA THR A 675 15.96 -13.50 28.78
C THR A 675 15.55 -14.97 28.82
N GLN A 676 14.25 -15.22 28.66
CA GLN A 676 13.74 -16.58 28.41
C GLN A 676 14.30 -17.14 27.11
N PHE A 677 14.36 -18.45 27.00
CA PHE A 677 14.69 -19.11 25.75
C PHE A 677 13.67 -18.76 24.67
N HIS A 678 14.17 -18.37 23.48
CA HIS A 678 13.30 -18.04 22.38
C HIS A 678 12.81 -19.30 21.68
N ALA A 679 11.53 -19.32 21.34
CA ALA A 679 10.98 -20.23 20.36
C ALA A 679 10.50 -19.44 19.15
N TYR A 680 10.66 -20.01 17.96
CA TYR A 680 10.13 -19.49 16.70
C TYR A 680 8.93 -20.34 16.28
N TYR A 681 7.82 -19.70 15.91
CA TYR A 681 6.58 -20.36 15.51
C TYR A 681 6.29 -20.01 14.03
N PRO A 682 6.76 -20.83 13.06
CA PRO A 682 6.40 -20.62 11.67
C PRO A 682 4.89 -20.76 11.48
N LYS A 683 4.35 -20.09 10.47
CA LYS A 683 2.91 -20.15 10.14
C LYS A 683 2.70 -20.60 8.71
N GLY A 684 1.51 -21.13 8.41
CA GLY A 684 1.06 -21.45 7.07
C GLY A 684 1.63 -22.73 6.47
N LEU A 685 2.36 -23.54 7.21
CA LEU A 685 2.89 -24.82 6.74
C LEU A 685 1.79 -25.87 6.57
N ALA A 686 1.97 -26.82 5.66
CA ALA A 686 1.11 -28.00 5.59
C ALA A 686 1.37 -28.93 6.79
N LYS A 687 0.32 -29.26 7.52
CA LYS A 687 0.42 -30.02 8.79
C LYS A 687 1.09 -31.38 8.61
N GLU A 688 0.75 -32.07 7.53
CA GLU A 688 1.15 -33.43 7.21
C GLU A 688 2.46 -33.52 6.42
N LYS A 689 3.03 -32.42 5.97
CA LYS A 689 4.33 -32.40 5.30
C LYS A 689 5.46 -32.32 6.31
N ARG A 690 6.54 -33.04 6.02
CA ARG A 690 7.74 -33.03 6.85
C ARG A 690 8.76 -32.08 6.21
N TYR A 691 9.15 -31.03 6.94
CA TYR A 691 10.08 -30.01 6.49
C TYR A 691 11.46 -30.24 7.08
N HIS A 692 12.49 -30.04 6.25
CA HIS A 692 13.84 -29.82 6.73
C HIS A 692 13.94 -28.34 7.12
N PHE A 693 14.13 -28.08 8.39
CA PHE A 693 14.24 -26.75 8.98
C PHE A 693 15.72 -26.45 9.21
N THR A 694 16.20 -25.34 8.65
CA THR A 694 17.58 -24.86 8.84
C THR A 694 17.58 -23.36 9.08
N ASN A 695 18.58 -22.85 9.84
CA ASN A 695 18.86 -21.41 9.85
C ASN A 695 19.87 -21.06 8.76
N ARG A 696 19.88 -19.79 8.35
CA ARG A 696 20.97 -19.25 7.56
C ARG A 696 22.25 -19.23 8.42
N ALA A 697 23.28 -19.93 7.99
CA ALA A 697 24.58 -19.92 8.68
C ALA A 697 25.17 -18.51 8.73
N LEU A 698 25.67 -18.13 9.89
CA LEU A 698 26.31 -16.83 10.16
C LEU A 698 27.70 -17.04 10.77
N THR A 699 28.58 -16.05 10.56
CA THR A 699 29.87 -15.97 11.23
C THR A 699 30.06 -14.59 11.84
N TYR A 700 30.74 -14.51 12.97
CA TYR A 700 30.94 -13.28 13.72
C TYR A 700 32.43 -12.95 13.83
N SER A 701 32.73 -11.66 13.85
CA SER A 701 34.06 -11.16 14.14
C SER A 701 34.35 -11.24 15.64
N ILE A 702 35.55 -11.66 16.01
CA ILE A 702 35.99 -11.64 17.42
C ILE A 702 35.98 -10.21 18.00
N LEU A 703 35.99 -9.16 17.19
CA LEU A 703 35.89 -7.77 17.63
C LEU A 703 34.58 -7.47 18.34
N GLU A 704 33.50 -8.19 18.00
CA GLU A 704 32.17 -7.99 18.59
C GLU A 704 32.12 -8.42 20.06
N PHE A 705 33.05 -9.29 20.49
CA PHE A 705 33.09 -9.84 21.84
C PHE A 705 33.97 -9.02 22.82
N GLY A 706 34.67 -8.00 22.34
CA GLY A 706 35.48 -7.12 23.18
C GLY A 706 36.48 -7.90 24.03
N ASP A 707 36.47 -7.63 25.37
CA ASP A 707 37.38 -8.30 26.31
C ASP A 707 36.99 -9.77 26.59
N LEU A 708 35.76 -10.17 26.29
CA LEU A 708 35.32 -11.57 26.48
C LEU A 708 36.10 -12.57 25.64
N VAL A 709 36.76 -12.13 24.56
CA VAL A 709 37.66 -12.98 23.78
C VAL A 709 38.77 -13.58 24.65
N ASN A 710 39.18 -12.90 25.74
CA ASN A 710 40.21 -13.33 26.66
C ASN A 710 39.78 -14.47 27.61
N THR A 711 38.50 -14.82 27.65
CA THR A 711 38.02 -15.97 28.42
C THR A 711 38.42 -17.31 27.77
N VAL A 712 38.71 -17.31 26.46
CA VAL A 712 39.07 -18.50 25.68
C VAL A 712 40.40 -18.35 24.96
N ALA A 713 40.91 -17.13 24.79
CA ALA A 713 42.20 -16.89 24.10
C ALA A 713 43.39 -17.40 24.93
N PRO A 714 44.38 -18.08 24.30
CA PRO A 714 45.55 -18.57 25.01
C PRO A 714 46.52 -17.47 25.43
N VAL A 715 46.35 -16.25 24.87
CA VAL A 715 47.14 -15.05 25.19
C VAL A 715 46.20 -13.87 25.35
N HIS A 716 46.55 -12.95 26.27
CA HIS A 716 45.72 -11.78 26.50
C HIS A 716 45.74 -10.85 25.28
N ILE A 717 44.57 -10.57 24.73
CA ILE A 717 44.35 -9.66 23.59
C ILE A 717 43.70 -8.39 24.10
N ARG A 718 44.38 -7.27 24.01
CA ARG A 718 43.77 -5.97 24.38
C ARG A 718 42.68 -5.64 23.37
N PRO A 719 41.40 -5.40 23.81
CA PRO A 719 40.31 -4.97 22.93
C PRO A 719 40.68 -3.76 22.06
N ASP A 720 40.23 -3.74 20.82
CA ASP A 720 40.48 -2.70 19.82
C ASP A 720 41.94 -2.43 19.50
N SER A 721 42.87 -3.26 19.95
CA SER A 721 44.27 -3.16 19.59
C SER A 721 44.55 -3.57 18.13
N VAL A 722 45.66 -3.14 17.57
CA VAL A 722 46.14 -3.56 16.24
C VAL A 722 46.17 -5.10 16.15
N THR A 723 46.61 -5.75 17.22
CA THR A 723 46.66 -7.23 17.29
C THR A 723 45.23 -7.82 17.22
N HIS A 724 44.26 -7.23 17.92
CA HIS A 724 42.85 -7.68 17.88
C HIS A 724 42.31 -7.56 16.46
N HIS A 725 42.49 -6.40 15.83
CA HIS A 725 42.06 -6.18 14.43
C HIS A 725 42.75 -7.11 13.43
N LEU A 726 44.05 -7.41 13.67
CA LEU A 726 44.79 -8.33 12.80
C LEU A 726 44.26 -9.77 12.95
N LEU A 727 44.03 -10.24 14.18
CA LEU A 727 43.52 -11.57 14.46
C LEU A 727 42.09 -11.76 13.92
N ALA A 728 41.26 -10.74 14.02
CA ALA A 728 39.88 -10.76 13.51
C ALA A 728 39.77 -10.99 11.98
N LYS A 729 40.87 -10.76 11.24
CA LYS A 729 40.91 -11.10 9.80
C LYS A 729 41.02 -12.61 9.54
N PHE A 730 41.51 -13.36 10.49
CA PHE A 730 41.79 -14.80 10.34
C PHE A 730 40.97 -15.67 11.24
N VAL A 731 40.50 -15.13 12.38
CA VAL A 731 39.67 -15.86 13.36
C VAL A 731 38.25 -15.30 13.33
N LYS A 732 37.32 -16.14 12.95
CA LYS A 732 35.89 -15.86 13.02
C LYS A 732 35.24 -16.91 13.92
N MET A 733 34.11 -16.54 14.51
CA MET A 733 33.31 -17.44 15.33
C MET A 733 32.08 -17.85 14.53
N ASP A 734 31.86 -19.14 14.39
CA ASP A 734 30.68 -19.64 13.71
C ASP A 734 29.45 -19.43 14.60
N GLY A 735 28.33 -19.08 13.99
CA GLY A 735 27.03 -18.98 14.66
C GLY A 735 26.42 -20.37 14.88
N GLU A 736 25.36 -20.39 15.65
CA GLU A 736 24.56 -21.59 15.92
C GLU A 736 24.03 -22.26 14.64
N THR A 737 23.83 -23.56 14.68
CA THR A 737 23.25 -24.36 13.60
C THR A 737 21.94 -25.00 14.07
N GLU A 738 20.82 -24.58 13.51
CA GLU A 738 19.54 -25.23 13.59
C GLU A 738 19.40 -26.13 12.34
N ASP A 739 19.37 -27.44 12.52
CA ASP A 739 19.28 -28.41 11.41
C ASP A 739 18.53 -29.65 11.85
N PHE A 740 17.25 -29.79 11.46
CA PHE A 740 16.43 -30.95 11.81
C PHE A 740 15.20 -31.05 10.87
N CYS A 741 14.54 -32.21 10.92
CA CYS A 741 13.32 -32.46 10.18
C CYS A 741 12.14 -32.67 11.12
N ALA A 742 11.04 -31.93 10.90
CA ALA A 742 9.81 -32.07 11.67
C ALA A 742 8.57 -31.87 10.79
N TYR A 743 7.42 -32.35 11.25
CA TYR A 743 6.15 -32.10 10.60
C TYR A 743 5.71 -30.63 10.76
N GLY A 744 4.95 -30.13 9.78
CA GLY A 744 4.49 -28.73 9.80
C GLY A 744 3.65 -28.39 11.02
N ASP A 745 2.78 -29.28 11.49
CA ASP A 745 1.99 -29.09 12.72
C ASP A 745 2.88 -29.00 13.98
N ALA A 746 3.91 -29.86 14.09
CA ALA A 746 4.86 -29.79 15.19
C ALA A 746 5.64 -28.46 15.19
N LEU A 747 6.08 -27.98 14.01
CA LEU A 747 6.76 -26.70 13.86
C LEU A 747 5.85 -25.53 14.23
N MET A 748 4.58 -25.53 13.74
CA MET A 748 3.64 -24.43 13.96
C MET A 748 3.08 -24.37 15.37
N TYR A 749 2.71 -25.52 15.96
CA TYR A 749 2.01 -25.57 17.24
C TYR A 749 2.94 -25.82 18.41
N GLY A 750 3.95 -26.69 18.23
CA GLY A 750 4.99 -26.93 19.23
C GLY A 750 6.00 -25.79 19.30
N GLY A 751 6.28 -25.19 18.17
CA GLY A 751 7.33 -24.19 18.02
C GLY A 751 8.73 -24.82 17.98
N VAL A 752 9.66 -24.07 17.39
CA VAL A 752 11.07 -24.42 17.34
C VAL A 752 11.78 -23.78 18.51
N HIS A 753 12.18 -24.58 19.50
CA HIS A 753 13.01 -24.11 20.60
C HIS A 753 14.44 -23.91 20.10
N LEU A 754 14.84 -22.65 19.98
CA LEU A 754 16.10 -22.22 19.40
C LEU A 754 17.26 -22.41 20.41
N HIS A 755 18.50 -22.53 19.89
CA HIS A 755 19.70 -22.44 20.71
C HIS A 755 19.65 -21.22 21.65
N PRO A 756 20.15 -21.34 22.90
CA PRO A 756 20.09 -20.26 23.86
C PRO A 756 20.87 -19.04 23.36
N ALA A 757 20.33 -17.84 23.59
CA ALA A 757 21.04 -16.62 23.31
C ALA A 757 22.22 -16.45 24.28
N PHE A 758 23.30 -15.82 23.81
CA PHE A 758 24.46 -15.50 24.65
C PHE A 758 24.02 -14.64 25.86
N GLY A 759 24.37 -15.12 27.05
CA GLY A 759 24.01 -14.49 28.33
C GLY A 759 25.22 -13.98 29.16
N GLY A 760 26.41 -13.86 28.56
CA GLY A 760 27.61 -13.37 29.23
C GLY A 760 28.50 -14.44 29.88
N THR A 761 28.20 -15.73 29.72
CA THR A 761 28.84 -16.84 30.48
C THR A 761 29.58 -17.86 29.60
N GLY A 762 30.07 -17.45 28.49
CA GLY A 762 30.78 -18.33 27.54
C GLY A 762 30.09 -18.39 26.19
N TYR A 763 30.85 -18.62 25.18
CA TYR A 763 30.38 -18.71 23.80
C TYR A 763 30.96 -19.98 23.16
N ASP A 764 30.08 -20.77 22.56
CA ASP A 764 30.45 -21.88 21.69
C ASP A 764 29.40 -21.97 20.55
N GLU A 765 29.53 -22.97 19.68
CA GLU A 765 28.62 -23.22 18.55
C GLU A 765 27.16 -23.59 18.94
N ASN A 766 26.92 -23.84 20.22
CA ASN A 766 25.59 -24.12 20.77
C ASN A 766 24.95 -22.87 21.37
N VAL A 767 25.59 -21.71 21.25
CA VAL A 767 25.11 -20.44 21.77
C VAL A 767 24.85 -19.48 20.62
N ARG A 768 23.64 -18.93 20.57
CA ARG A 768 23.26 -17.95 19.58
C ARG A 768 23.72 -16.56 20.00
N TYR A 769 24.61 -15.95 19.23
CA TYR A 769 24.94 -14.54 19.39
C TYR A 769 23.81 -13.68 18.83
N PHE A 770 23.06 -13.02 19.70
CA PHE A 770 21.84 -12.30 19.32
C PHE A 770 21.85 -10.90 19.96
N PRO A 771 22.69 -9.97 19.45
CA PRO A 771 22.83 -8.61 19.97
C PRO A 771 21.63 -7.72 19.62
N ASP A 772 21.73 -6.43 19.93
CA ASP A 772 20.72 -5.43 19.56
C ASP A 772 20.49 -5.45 18.03
N PHE A 773 19.22 -5.38 17.68
CA PHE A 773 18.74 -5.39 16.28
C PHE A 773 19.14 -6.64 15.49
N ALA A 774 19.50 -7.73 16.15
CA ALA A 774 19.84 -8.97 15.47
C ALA A 774 18.61 -9.68 14.89
N SER A 775 18.83 -10.41 13.81
CA SER A 775 17.81 -11.27 13.19
C SER A 775 18.35 -12.64 12.82
N ARG A 776 17.45 -13.58 12.58
CA ARG A 776 17.71 -14.90 11.99
C ARG A 776 16.75 -15.16 10.85
N LEU A 777 17.25 -15.77 9.79
CA LEU A 777 16.44 -16.33 8.72
C LEU A 777 16.42 -17.86 8.86
N TYR A 778 15.23 -18.42 8.76
CA TYR A 778 14.95 -19.84 8.78
C TYR A 778 14.43 -20.29 7.42
N LEU A 779 14.93 -21.41 6.95
CA LEU A 779 14.60 -21.99 5.65
C LEU A 779 13.94 -23.33 5.89
N MET A 780 12.80 -23.56 5.29
CA MET A 780 12.02 -24.79 5.43
C MET A 780 11.70 -25.33 4.03
N ASP A 781 12.08 -26.57 3.78
CA ASP A 781 11.86 -27.24 2.49
C ASP A 781 11.46 -28.70 2.72
N CYS A 782 10.39 -29.15 2.09
CA CYS A 782 9.94 -30.53 2.17
C CYS A 782 10.36 -31.40 0.98
N ASN A 783 11.14 -30.84 0.03
CA ASN A 783 11.59 -31.53 -1.18
C ASN A 783 13.02 -32.10 -1.03
N LEU A 784 13.56 -32.16 0.17
CA LEU A 784 14.91 -32.68 0.45
C LEU A 784 14.86 -34.11 0.98
#